data_236e12c86ef9915a3a778209f67f51e3
#
_entry.id   236e12c86ef9915a3a778209f67f51e3
#
_cell.length_a   1.000
_cell.length_b   1.000
_cell.length_c   1.000
_cell.angle_alpha   90.00
_cell.angle_beta   90.00
_cell.angle_gamma   90.00
#
_symmetry.space_group_name_H-M   'P 1'
#
loop_
_entity.id
_entity.type
_entity.pdbx_description
1 polymer ?
#
loop_
_entity_poly.entity_id
_entity_poly.type
_entity_poly.pdbx_seq_one_letter_code
_entity_poly.pdbx_strand_id
1 'polypeptide(L)'
;MDVSIIIVNYNVRDFLKNALVSVFRALEGMEGEVFVVDNASDDGSSDMVRQSFPRVRIIANSVNAGFAKANNQALALSTGKYILLLNPDTIVQEDTFRTLINFFETNVDVGMAGCKILNPDGTLQLACRRSFPTPWVAFTKVSGLSSVFGSTKLFGKYNLTYLNPDESYEVDAISGSCMMIRRKVFEEIGGLDEIFFMYGEDLDWCYRVQKGGWKVFYVADTKIIHYKGESTRRSDIDELSIFYKAMRLFVRKHHKGSLLFESFIEMAIDVRRMIAGILRYSKPFIVSIFDFCVVLGTILFADDVRAGRFFSFPSYAYPWALIVPAAIVVASLFAAGVYSSRKLSVSRSFGAVLFAFVIISALTAFLKSFAFSRVIMIISGALSLFLIPGWRLVIRLVGAGSSFSRKTLFGRKTLIVGTGQTGQDVLKKLRSRPGDGYDVVGFIDVNRQRLNQKILDVEILGSVDTIGKVINDFRIDDVIFSADAIPYSTILSVISRSRNRMVEFKLVPNSLEVIIGKSRIDQLDEIPFIEIQYNIDRPMHRITKRAVDIAVSLFLLISCAPFVSFSRLLFRSQPSAFSSAVLAMPKVLSGSMSLIGRPPGSTDSPASSTHIGIYLGKPGITGIVQIHSDRSISDEEREQYELYYAKNQSLMLDFEIVIKAIVNSIRRGV
;
A
#
# COMPACT_ATOMS: atom_id res chain seq x y z
N MET A 1 -5.33 -43.17 23.11
CA MET A 1 -4.69 -41.97 22.56
C MET A 1 -5.37 -40.73 23.15
N ASP A 2 -4.62 -39.93 23.92
CA ASP A 2 -5.20 -38.78 24.61
C ASP A 2 -5.46 -37.61 23.68
N VAL A 3 -4.49 -37.29 22.80
CA VAL A 3 -4.54 -36.14 21.95
C VAL A 3 -3.99 -36.40 20.54
N SER A 4 -4.66 -35.86 19.51
CA SER A 4 -4.16 -35.77 18.16
C SER A 4 -3.80 -34.32 17.87
N ILE A 5 -2.54 -34.05 17.49
CA ILE A 5 -2.02 -32.72 17.19
C ILE A 5 -1.88 -32.59 15.68
N ILE A 6 -2.49 -31.56 15.10
CA ILE A 6 -2.52 -31.33 13.66
C ILE A 6 -1.82 -29.98 13.38
N ILE A 7 -0.78 -30.02 12.55
CA ILE A 7 0.02 -28.87 12.14
C ILE A 7 -0.01 -28.77 10.63
N VAL A 8 -0.56 -27.67 10.10
CA VAL A 8 -0.51 -27.37 8.65
C VAL A 8 0.71 -26.49 8.39
N ASN A 9 1.61 -26.96 7.54
CA ASN A 9 2.85 -26.27 7.18
C ASN A 9 2.83 -25.71 5.77
N TYR A 10 3.39 -24.50 5.60
CA TYR A 10 3.67 -23.90 4.29
C TYR A 10 4.91 -22.99 4.37
N ASN A 11 6.05 -23.48 3.87
CA ASN A 11 7.30 -22.71 3.73
C ASN A 11 7.84 -22.07 5.02
N VAL A 12 7.80 -22.79 6.15
CA VAL A 12 8.32 -22.35 7.46
C VAL A 12 9.10 -23.44 8.19
N ARG A 13 10.03 -24.09 7.46
CA ARG A 13 10.84 -25.24 7.91
C ARG A 13 11.42 -25.10 9.33
N ASP A 14 12.10 -23.98 9.61
CA ASP A 14 12.81 -23.82 10.89
C ASP A 14 11.83 -23.57 12.05
N PHE A 15 10.73 -22.85 11.80
CA PHE A 15 9.66 -22.70 12.79
C PHE A 15 8.97 -24.02 13.05
N LEU A 16 8.62 -24.78 12.00
CA LEU A 16 8.05 -26.11 12.13
C LEU A 16 8.93 -27.04 12.97
N LYS A 17 10.26 -27.02 12.74
CA LYS A 17 11.21 -27.81 13.54
C LYS A 17 11.13 -27.45 15.02
N ASN A 18 11.14 -26.16 15.35
CA ASN A 18 11.05 -25.68 16.74
C ASN A 18 9.69 -26.01 17.36
N ALA A 19 8.61 -25.86 16.61
CA ALA A 19 7.26 -26.23 17.05
C ALA A 19 7.22 -27.73 17.40
N LEU A 20 7.70 -28.62 16.53
CA LEU A 20 7.72 -30.06 16.78
C LEU A 20 8.57 -30.43 18.00
N VAL A 21 9.72 -29.79 18.21
CA VAL A 21 10.53 -29.99 19.42
C VAL A 21 9.72 -29.65 20.67
N SER A 22 9.03 -28.51 20.69
CA SER A 22 8.20 -28.10 21.84
C SER A 22 6.98 -29.01 22.04
N VAL A 23 6.36 -29.45 20.94
CA VAL A 23 5.23 -30.39 20.97
C VAL A 23 5.64 -31.74 21.59
N PHE A 24 6.78 -32.33 21.20
CA PHE A 24 7.22 -33.60 21.76
C PHE A 24 7.62 -33.52 23.24
N ARG A 25 8.14 -32.36 23.69
CA ARG A 25 8.36 -32.08 25.11
C ARG A 25 7.04 -32.03 25.90
N ALA A 26 6.04 -31.32 25.33
CA ALA A 26 4.73 -31.24 25.97
C ALA A 26 3.93 -32.54 25.94
N LEU A 27 4.30 -33.51 25.08
CA LEU A 27 3.73 -34.86 25.04
C LEU A 27 4.40 -35.85 26.00
N GLU A 28 5.47 -35.45 26.70
CA GLU A 28 6.12 -36.36 27.65
C GLU A 28 5.14 -36.84 28.74
N GLY A 29 5.02 -38.17 28.86
CA GLY A 29 4.08 -38.80 29.78
C GLY A 29 2.62 -38.79 29.36
N MET A 30 2.33 -38.55 28.06
CA MET A 30 1.00 -38.60 27.46
C MET A 30 1.01 -39.45 26.18
N GLU A 31 -0.13 -40.09 25.87
CA GLU A 31 -0.32 -40.78 24.60
C GLU A 31 -0.83 -39.82 23.54
N GLY A 32 0.06 -39.36 22.62
CA GLY A 32 -0.29 -38.43 21.57
C GLY A 32 0.22 -38.84 20.19
N GLU A 33 -0.53 -38.51 19.17
CA GLU A 33 -0.12 -38.57 17.75
C GLU A 33 0.01 -37.18 17.14
N VAL A 34 0.97 -37.04 16.25
CA VAL A 34 1.27 -35.75 15.59
C VAL A 34 1.16 -35.92 14.08
N PHE A 35 0.33 -35.07 13.46
CA PHE A 35 0.19 -34.94 12.03
C PHE A 35 0.82 -33.64 11.56
N VAL A 36 1.61 -33.72 10.49
CA VAL A 36 2.05 -32.55 9.74
C VAL A 36 1.46 -32.63 8.33
N VAL A 37 0.64 -31.68 7.96
CA VAL A 37 0.15 -31.52 6.61
C VAL A 37 1.00 -30.47 5.91
N ASP A 38 1.89 -30.93 5.03
CA ASP A 38 2.72 -30.04 4.24
C ASP A 38 1.97 -29.58 2.99
N ASN A 39 1.67 -28.31 2.93
CA ASN A 39 0.75 -27.74 1.95
C ASN A 39 1.50 -27.22 0.71
N ALA A 40 2.32 -28.12 0.09
CA ALA A 40 3.19 -27.85 -1.07
C ALA A 40 4.34 -26.87 -0.74
N SER A 41 5.10 -27.13 0.31
CA SER A 41 6.32 -26.37 0.64
C SER A 41 7.47 -26.70 -0.30
N ASP A 42 8.28 -25.69 -0.65
CA ASP A 42 9.50 -25.78 -1.45
C ASP A 42 10.79 -25.53 -0.66
N ASP A 43 10.69 -25.39 0.68
CA ASP A 43 11.80 -25.09 1.59
C ASP A 43 12.46 -26.32 2.25
N GLY A 44 12.08 -27.53 1.82
CA GLY A 44 12.57 -28.79 2.39
C GLY A 44 11.95 -29.16 3.75
N SER A 45 10.82 -28.56 4.12
CA SER A 45 10.07 -28.89 5.35
C SER A 45 9.72 -30.36 5.46
N SER A 46 9.16 -30.97 4.40
CA SER A 46 8.75 -32.38 4.38
C SER A 46 9.91 -33.33 4.65
N ASP A 47 11.08 -33.09 4.05
CA ASP A 47 12.25 -33.95 4.23
C ASP A 47 12.86 -33.81 5.63
N MET A 48 12.88 -32.59 6.17
CA MET A 48 13.29 -32.32 7.55
C MET A 48 12.42 -33.11 8.54
N VAL A 49 11.09 -33.09 8.34
CA VAL A 49 10.17 -33.82 9.23
C VAL A 49 10.42 -35.34 9.16
N ARG A 50 10.54 -35.92 7.94
CA ARG A 50 10.80 -37.36 7.76
C ARG A 50 12.12 -37.81 8.42
N GLN A 51 13.16 -36.98 8.33
CA GLN A 51 14.49 -37.30 8.85
C GLN A 51 14.58 -37.09 10.38
N SER A 52 14.03 -36.00 10.90
CA SER A 52 14.23 -35.57 12.30
C SER A 52 13.12 -36.03 13.23
N PHE A 53 11.92 -36.34 12.73
CA PHE A 53 10.76 -36.68 13.54
C PHE A 53 9.99 -37.89 12.98
N PRO A 54 10.56 -39.11 13.05
CA PRO A 54 9.98 -40.33 12.43
C PRO A 54 8.61 -40.74 13.04
N ARG A 55 8.26 -40.23 14.22
CA ARG A 55 6.95 -40.46 14.85
C ARG A 55 5.83 -39.59 14.31
N VAL A 56 6.17 -38.57 13.49
CA VAL A 56 5.19 -37.67 12.86
C VAL A 56 4.59 -38.32 11.62
N ARG A 57 3.27 -38.29 11.52
CA ARG A 57 2.55 -38.68 10.31
C ARG A 57 2.48 -37.50 9.37
N ILE A 58 3.15 -37.61 8.20
CA ILE A 58 3.19 -36.52 7.23
C ILE A 58 2.20 -36.77 6.08
N ILE A 59 1.44 -35.72 5.74
CA ILE A 59 0.57 -35.65 4.56
C ILE A 59 1.15 -34.57 3.67
N ALA A 60 1.67 -34.91 2.49
CA ALA A 60 2.28 -33.95 1.56
C ALA A 60 1.32 -33.67 0.41
N ASN A 61 0.87 -32.44 0.28
CA ASN A 61 0.04 -31.95 -0.81
C ASN A 61 0.90 -31.48 -1.98
N SER A 62 0.45 -31.70 -3.22
CA SER A 62 1.11 -31.21 -4.43
C SER A 62 0.79 -29.75 -4.74
N VAL A 63 -0.27 -29.21 -4.16
CA VAL A 63 -0.72 -27.82 -4.30
C VAL A 63 -1.18 -27.29 -2.94
N ASN A 64 -1.08 -25.97 -2.74
CA ASN A 64 -1.60 -25.36 -1.51
C ASN A 64 -3.14 -25.43 -1.50
N ALA A 65 -3.68 -26.35 -0.71
CA ALA A 65 -5.12 -26.61 -0.59
C ALA A 65 -5.87 -25.61 0.30
N GLY A 66 -5.16 -24.68 0.95
CA GLY A 66 -5.72 -23.79 1.98
C GLY A 66 -5.71 -24.42 3.38
N PHE A 67 -5.95 -23.61 4.39
CA PHE A 67 -5.82 -24.02 5.79
C PHE A 67 -6.93 -25.00 6.23
N ALA A 68 -8.18 -24.71 5.90
CA ALA A 68 -9.33 -25.55 6.29
C ALA A 68 -9.23 -26.95 5.70
N LYS A 69 -9.01 -27.06 4.40
CA LYS A 69 -8.93 -28.35 3.69
C LYS A 69 -7.73 -29.17 4.15
N ALA A 70 -6.58 -28.53 4.35
CA ALA A 70 -5.39 -29.23 4.86
C ALA A 70 -5.59 -29.79 6.27
N ASN A 71 -6.21 -29.04 7.18
CA ASN A 71 -6.57 -29.55 8.50
C ASN A 71 -7.56 -30.72 8.42
N ASN A 72 -8.58 -30.64 7.56
CA ASN A 72 -9.57 -31.69 7.41
C ASN A 72 -8.97 -33.03 6.98
N GLN A 73 -7.90 -33.03 6.18
CA GLN A 73 -7.18 -34.27 5.79
C GLN A 73 -6.63 -35.01 7.02
N ALA A 74 -6.04 -34.30 7.97
CA ALA A 74 -5.52 -34.90 9.19
C ALA A 74 -6.62 -35.18 10.23
N LEU A 75 -7.65 -34.31 10.31
CA LEU A 75 -8.83 -34.51 11.13
C LEU A 75 -9.49 -35.86 10.86
N ALA A 76 -9.63 -36.25 9.59
CA ALA A 76 -10.22 -37.53 9.17
C ALA A 76 -9.40 -38.75 9.61
N LEU A 77 -8.10 -38.58 9.84
CA LEU A 77 -7.19 -39.68 10.25
C LEU A 77 -6.88 -39.68 11.73
N SER A 78 -7.28 -38.65 12.45
CA SER A 78 -7.00 -38.48 13.88
C SER A 78 -7.83 -39.41 14.75
N THR A 79 -7.26 -39.93 15.88
CA THR A 79 -7.89 -40.91 16.75
C THR A 79 -7.96 -40.50 18.23
N GLY A 80 -7.28 -39.43 18.64
CA GLY A 80 -7.20 -38.95 20.01
C GLY A 80 -8.55 -38.50 20.60
N LYS A 81 -8.73 -38.62 21.90
CA LYS A 81 -9.90 -38.13 22.67
C LYS A 81 -10.10 -36.63 22.52
N TYR A 82 -8.99 -35.89 22.41
CA TYR A 82 -8.93 -34.47 22.10
C TYR A 82 -8.18 -34.27 20.79
N ILE A 83 -8.54 -33.25 20.04
CA ILE A 83 -7.90 -32.87 18.79
C ILE A 83 -7.41 -31.41 18.93
N LEU A 84 -6.14 -31.18 18.66
CA LEU A 84 -5.52 -29.87 18.73
C LEU A 84 -5.09 -29.42 17.33
N LEU A 85 -5.61 -28.30 16.84
CA LEU A 85 -5.04 -27.57 15.72
C LEU A 85 -3.96 -26.64 16.25
N LEU A 86 -2.77 -26.69 15.67
CA LEU A 86 -1.62 -25.89 16.09
C LEU A 86 -0.89 -25.32 14.87
N ASN A 87 -0.56 -24.04 14.91
CA ASN A 87 0.22 -23.43 13.83
C ASN A 87 1.70 -23.87 13.86
N PRO A 88 2.38 -23.95 12.68
CA PRO A 88 3.77 -24.39 12.57
C PRO A 88 4.76 -23.37 13.14
N ASP A 89 4.36 -22.12 13.36
CA ASP A 89 5.16 -21.02 13.90
C ASP A 89 4.82 -20.73 15.38
N THR A 90 4.51 -21.79 16.15
CA THR A 90 4.23 -21.72 17.59
C THR A 90 5.27 -22.44 18.42
N ILE A 91 5.44 -22.02 19.66
CA ILE A 91 6.19 -22.73 20.70
C ILE A 91 5.24 -22.97 21.87
N VAL A 92 4.98 -24.23 22.17
CA VAL A 92 4.12 -24.61 23.30
C VAL A 92 4.94 -24.82 24.58
N GLN A 93 4.34 -24.57 25.75
CA GLN A 93 4.94 -24.91 27.04
C GLN A 93 4.74 -26.42 27.33
N GLU A 94 5.58 -26.95 28.18
CA GLU A 94 5.59 -28.39 28.53
C GLU A 94 4.27 -28.86 29.19
N ASP A 95 3.56 -27.95 29.85
CA ASP A 95 2.27 -28.24 30.55
C ASP A 95 1.02 -27.94 29.69
N THR A 96 1.19 -27.35 28.49
CA THR A 96 0.08 -26.79 27.69
C THR A 96 -1.03 -27.84 27.45
N PHE A 97 -0.68 -29.02 26.98
CA PHE A 97 -1.66 -30.03 26.62
C PHE A 97 -2.36 -30.61 27.87
N ARG A 98 -1.59 -30.87 28.93
CA ARG A 98 -2.11 -31.37 30.19
C ARG A 98 -3.07 -30.37 30.85
N THR A 99 -2.72 -29.09 30.86
CA THR A 99 -3.58 -28.02 31.40
C THR A 99 -4.90 -27.91 30.64
N LEU A 100 -4.86 -27.94 29.31
CA LEU A 100 -6.07 -27.88 28.48
C LEU A 100 -6.94 -29.14 28.69
N ILE A 101 -6.35 -30.34 28.74
CA ILE A 101 -7.10 -31.58 28.96
C ILE A 101 -7.73 -31.57 30.33
N ASN A 102 -6.99 -31.20 31.39
CA ASN A 102 -7.54 -31.07 32.73
C ASN A 102 -8.70 -30.08 32.80
N PHE A 103 -8.58 -28.95 32.07
CA PHE A 103 -9.66 -27.99 31.97
C PHE A 103 -10.93 -28.60 31.34
N PHE A 104 -10.79 -29.42 30.31
CA PHE A 104 -11.92 -30.12 29.71
C PHE A 104 -12.51 -31.17 30.69
N GLU A 105 -11.68 -31.91 31.40
CA GLU A 105 -12.19 -32.97 32.35
C GLU A 105 -12.99 -32.33 33.48
N THR A 106 -12.61 -31.15 33.95
CA THR A 106 -13.35 -30.41 35.00
C THR A 106 -14.58 -29.67 34.47
N ASN A 107 -14.62 -29.32 33.15
CA ASN A 107 -15.70 -28.54 32.56
C ASN A 107 -16.34 -29.32 31.41
N VAL A 108 -17.31 -30.18 31.74
CA VAL A 108 -17.90 -31.16 30.81
C VAL A 108 -18.73 -30.52 29.69
N ASP A 109 -19.23 -29.31 29.88
CA ASP A 109 -20.00 -28.52 28.91
C ASP A 109 -19.11 -27.71 27.92
N VAL A 110 -17.80 -27.70 28.15
CA VAL A 110 -16.84 -27.07 27.23
C VAL A 110 -16.54 -28.01 26.07
N GLY A 111 -16.87 -27.60 24.87
CA GLY A 111 -16.61 -28.33 23.64
C GLY A 111 -15.28 -27.98 22.99
N MET A 112 -14.86 -26.71 23.12
CA MET A 112 -13.65 -26.18 22.49
C MET A 112 -12.93 -25.18 23.42
N ALA A 113 -11.58 -25.23 23.46
CA ALA A 113 -10.77 -24.34 24.26
C ALA A 113 -9.48 -23.94 23.54
N GLY A 114 -9.04 -22.69 23.76
CA GLY A 114 -7.75 -22.18 23.34
C GLY A 114 -7.02 -21.54 24.50
N CYS A 115 -5.69 -21.46 24.43
CA CYS A 115 -4.87 -20.89 25.49
C CYS A 115 -4.49 -19.44 25.26
N LYS A 116 -3.82 -18.83 26.24
CA LYS A 116 -3.19 -17.53 26.12
C LYS A 116 -2.08 -17.57 25.09
N ILE A 117 -2.12 -16.66 24.11
CA ILE A 117 -1.13 -16.59 23.03
C ILE A 117 -0.34 -15.29 23.15
N LEU A 118 0.99 -15.41 23.20
CA LEU A 118 1.91 -14.28 23.28
C LEU A 118 2.64 -14.09 21.95
N ASN A 119 2.93 -12.82 21.64
CA ASN A 119 3.91 -12.47 20.62
C ASN A 119 5.34 -12.77 21.13
N PRO A 120 6.37 -12.84 20.25
CA PRO A 120 7.75 -13.05 20.66
C PRO A 120 8.32 -12.02 21.63
N ASP A 121 7.75 -10.81 21.66
CA ASP A 121 8.10 -9.73 22.59
C ASP A 121 7.40 -9.85 23.96
N GLY A 122 6.63 -10.93 24.20
CA GLY A 122 5.89 -11.17 25.42
C GLY A 122 4.54 -10.46 25.52
N THR A 123 4.16 -9.66 24.54
CA THR A 123 2.84 -8.99 24.52
C THR A 123 1.74 -9.97 24.13
N LEU A 124 0.50 -9.72 24.62
CA LEU A 124 -0.66 -10.54 24.29
C LEU A 124 -1.03 -10.43 22.80
N GLN A 125 -1.22 -11.59 22.17
CA GLN A 125 -1.79 -11.64 20.81
C GLN A 125 -3.32 -11.53 20.88
N LEU A 126 -3.84 -10.37 20.51
CA LEU A 126 -5.27 -10.04 20.72
C LEU A 126 -6.26 -10.99 20.05
N ALA A 127 -5.83 -11.74 19.03
CA ALA A 127 -6.68 -12.68 18.30
C ALA A 127 -6.96 -13.99 19.06
N CYS A 128 -6.27 -14.25 20.19
CA CYS A 128 -6.45 -15.49 20.96
C CYS A 128 -7.87 -15.63 21.54
N ARG A 129 -8.59 -14.52 21.67
CA ARG A 129 -9.96 -14.44 22.19
C ARG A 129 -10.73 -13.36 21.46
N ARG A 130 -11.91 -13.69 20.94
CA ARG A 130 -12.69 -12.80 20.08
C ARG A 130 -14.18 -12.95 20.33
N SER A 131 -14.95 -11.91 20.00
CA SER A 131 -16.39 -12.02 19.83
C SER A 131 -16.75 -12.23 18.35
N PHE A 132 -17.94 -12.75 18.09
CA PHE A 132 -18.46 -12.83 16.72
C PHE A 132 -18.65 -11.44 16.11
N PRO A 133 -18.43 -11.33 14.80
CA PRO A 133 -18.60 -10.08 14.09
C PRO A 133 -20.08 -9.73 13.93
N THR A 134 -20.64 -8.94 14.86
CA THR A 134 -21.90 -8.21 14.64
C THR A 134 -21.63 -6.99 13.74
N PRO A 135 -22.65 -6.33 13.16
CA PRO A 135 -22.46 -5.14 12.33
C PRO A 135 -21.58 -4.07 12.99
N TRP A 136 -21.84 -3.73 14.24
CA TRP A 136 -21.06 -2.76 15.01
C TRP A 136 -19.63 -3.21 15.28
N VAL A 137 -19.47 -4.47 15.71
CA VAL A 137 -18.16 -5.07 16.02
C VAL A 137 -17.28 -5.13 14.77
N ALA A 138 -17.85 -5.52 13.62
CA ALA A 138 -17.16 -5.52 12.35
C ALA A 138 -16.78 -4.11 11.91
N PHE A 139 -17.70 -3.15 12.01
CA PHE A 139 -17.45 -1.75 11.69
C PHE A 139 -16.29 -1.18 12.51
N THR A 140 -16.32 -1.32 13.84
CA THR A 140 -15.26 -0.77 14.72
C THR A 140 -13.90 -1.41 14.46
N LYS A 141 -13.87 -2.72 14.12
CA LYS A 141 -12.63 -3.43 13.78
C LYS A 141 -12.08 -3.01 12.43
N VAL A 142 -12.92 -2.97 11.40
CA VAL A 142 -12.53 -2.66 10.02
C VAL A 142 -12.11 -1.19 9.87
N SER A 143 -12.84 -0.25 10.48
CA SER A 143 -12.52 1.18 10.47
C SER A 143 -11.24 1.53 11.25
N GLY A 144 -10.78 0.65 12.17
CA GLY A 144 -9.65 0.88 13.06
C GLY A 144 -10.00 1.59 14.37
N LEU A 145 -11.27 1.93 14.61
CA LEU A 145 -11.72 2.57 15.86
C LEU A 145 -11.40 1.71 17.09
N SER A 146 -11.47 0.37 16.96
CA SER A 146 -11.11 -0.56 18.02
C SER A 146 -9.64 -0.50 18.43
N SER A 147 -8.74 0.02 17.60
CA SER A 147 -7.32 0.20 17.97
C SER A 147 -7.08 1.50 18.72
N VAL A 148 -7.94 2.50 18.53
CA VAL A 148 -7.84 3.81 19.21
C VAL A 148 -8.57 3.78 20.56
N PHE A 149 -9.76 3.18 20.61
CA PHE A 149 -10.64 3.15 21.79
C PHE A 149 -10.82 1.74 22.38
N GLY A 150 -9.82 0.86 22.19
CA GLY A 150 -9.90 -0.57 22.52
C GLY A 150 -10.12 -0.90 24.00
N SER A 151 -9.84 -0.01 24.93
CA SER A 151 -10.09 -0.18 26.36
C SER A 151 -11.57 -0.13 26.75
N THR A 152 -12.44 0.32 25.83
CA THR A 152 -13.88 0.42 26.10
C THR A 152 -14.64 -0.80 25.61
N LYS A 153 -15.66 -1.24 26.35
CA LYS A 153 -16.53 -2.36 25.99
C LYS A 153 -17.23 -2.15 24.64
N LEU A 154 -17.49 -0.88 24.25
CA LEU A 154 -18.17 -0.52 23.01
C LEU A 154 -17.27 -0.74 21.77
N PHE A 155 -15.99 -0.39 21.84
CA PHE A 155 -15.04 -0.44 20.71
C PHE A 155 -14.08 -1.63 20.78
N GLY A 156 -13.75 -2.12 21.99
CA GLY A 156 -12.86 -3.26 22.21
C GLY A 156 -13.52 -4.63 22.12
N LYS A 157 -14.82 -4.71 21.80
CA LYS A 157 -15.61 -5.93 21.86
C LYS A 157 -15.07 -7.04 20.96
N TYR A 158 -14.53 -6.73 19.77
CA TYR A 158 -14.03 -7.76 18.87
C TYR A 158 -12.93 -8.63 19.49
N ASN A 159 -11.92 -8.01 20.11
CA ASN A 159 -10.79 -8.71 20.71
C ASN A 159 -10.89 -8.78 22.25
N LEU A 160 -12.04 -8.43 22.83
CA LEU A 160 -12.31 -8.44 24.26
C LEU A 160 -11.20 -7.73 25.08
N THR A 161 -10.68 -6.62 24.56
CA THR A 161 -9.51 -5.94 25.14
C THR A 161 -9.80 -5.25 26.47
N TYR A 162 -11.04 -5.17 26.87
CA TYR A 162 -11.49 -4.67 28.17
C TYR A 162 -11.52 -5.75 29.28
N LEU A 163 -11.31 -7.04 28.93
CA LEU A 163 -11.25 -8.14 29.88
C LEU A 163 -9.81 -8.42 30.30
N ASN A 164 -9.64 -8.93 31.52
CA ASN A 164 -8.35 -9.33 32.05
C ASN A 164 -7.76 -10.50 31.24
N PRO A 165 -6.55 -10.42 30.67
CA PRO A 165 -5.94 -11.51 29.91
C PRO A 165 -5.44 -12.67 30.78
N ASP A 166 -5.40 -12.51 32.09
CA ASP A 166 -4.88 -13.51 33.02
C ASP A 166 -5.98 -14.32 33.71
N GLU A 167 -7.21 -14.17 33.24
CA GLU A 167 -8.38 -14.93 33.72
C GLU A 167 -8.95 -15.78 32.57
N SER A 168 -9.45 -16.98 32.95
CA SER A 168 -10.11 -17.90 32.02
C SER A 168 -11.63 -17.63 31.98
N TYR A 169 -12.21 -17.51 30.77
CA TYR A 169 -13.64 -17.22 30.59
C TYR A 169 -14.19 -17.75 29.28
N GLU A 170 -15.50 -17.83 29.19
CA GLU A 170 -16.23 -18.17 27.99
C GLU A 170 -16.09 -17.05 26.97
N VAL A 171 -15.85 -17.40 25.68
CA VAL A 171 -15.67 -16.46 24.56
C VAL A 171 -16.47 -16.94 23.36
N ASP A 172 -16.75 -16.01 22.43
CA ASP A 172 -17.41 -16.40 21.19
C ASP A 172 -16.48 -17.20 20.28
N ALA A 173 -15.20 -16.83 20.21
CA ALA A 173 -14.22 -17.54 19.37
C ALA A 173 -12.80 -17.43 19.90
N ILE A 174 -12.00 -18.45 19.60
CA ILE A 174 -10.57 -18.56 19.85
C ILE A 174 -9.79 -18.58 18.52
N SER A 175 -8.47 -18.48 18.57
CA SER A 175 -7.61 -18.51 17.40
C SER A 175 -7.31 -19.93 16.94
N GLY A 176 -7.38 -20.20 15.64
CA GLY A 176 -6.96 -21.46 15.03
C GLY A 176 -5.48 -21.78 15.19
N SER A 177 -4.65 -20.85 15.71
CA SER A 177 -3.24 -21.10 15.98
C SER A 177 -2.97 -22.02 17.18
N CYS A 178 -3.95 -22.15 18.10
CA CYS A 178 -3.97 -23.16 19.18
C CYS A 178 -5.42 -23.37 19.60
N MET A 179 -6.04 -24.42 19.09
CA MET A 179 -7.47 -24.68 19.25
C MET A 179 -7.68 -26.17 19.52
N MET A 180 -8.08 -26.52 20.76
CA MET A 180 -8.38 -27.89 21.16
C MET A 180 -9.88 -28.11 21.18
N ILE A 181 -10.35 -29.25 20.64
CA ILE A 181 -11.74 -29.65 20.60
C ILE A 181 -11.90 -31.09 21.12
N ARG A 182 -13.01 -31.39 21.79
CA ARG A 182 -13.36 -32.76 22.11
C ARG A 182 -13.67 -33.54 20.84
N ARG A 183 -13.23 -34.80 20.76
CA ARG A 183 -13.62 -35.68 19.65
C ARG A 183 -15.12 -35.78 19.47
N LYS A 184 -15.87 -36.00 20.57
CA LYS A 184 -17.33 -36.05 20.53
C LYS A 184 -17.93 -34.83 19.83
N VAL A 185 -17.43 -33.62 20.13
CA VAL A 185 -17.90 -32.37 19.52
C VAL A 185 -17.53 -32.33 18.05
N PHE A 186 -16.30 -32.73 17.67
CA PHE A 186 -15.90 -32.84 16.28
C PHE A 186 -16.79 -33.79 15.48
N GLU A 187 -17.15 -34.95 16.05
CA GLU A 187 -18.04 -35.95 15.42
C GLU A 187 -19.48 -35.42 15.25
N GLU A 188 -19.97 -34.61 16.18
CA GLU A 188 -21.30 -33.97 16.11
C GLU A 188 -21.36 -32.80 15.11
N ILE A 189 -20.31 -31.94 15.06
CA ILE A 189 -20.32 -30.67 14.36
C ILE A 189 -19.62 -30.75 12.99
N GLY A 190 -18.74 -31.74 12.80
CA GLY A 190 -17.87 -31.88 11.63
C GLY A 190 -16.61 -31.00 11.68
N GLY A 191 -15.80 -31.10 10.64
CA GLY A 191 -14.54 -30.38 10.49
C GLY A 191 -14.71 -28.90 10.12
N LEU A 192 -13.61 -28.30 9.69
CA LEU A 192 -13.58 -26.92 9.19
C LEU A 192 -14.32 -26.80 7.85
N ASP A 193 -15.00 -25.68 7.61
CA ASP A 193 -15.66 -25.44 6.33
C ASP A 193 -14.66 -24.98 5.27
N GLU A 194 -14.53 -25.74 4.21
CA GLU A 194 -13.55 -25.55 3.13
C GLU A 194 -13.86 -24.34 2.21
N ILE A 195 -15.03 -23.69 2.39
CA ILE A 195 -15.32 -22.42 1.73
C ILE A 195 -14.33 -21.31 2.17
N PHE A 196 -13.74 -21.45 3.37
CA PHE A 196 -12.71 -20.58 3.89
C PHE A 196 -11.33 -21.12 3.50
N PHE A 197 -10.68 -20.45 2.55
CA PHE A 197 -9.32 -20.81 2.14
C PHE A 197 -8.31 -20.56 3.28
N MET A 198 -8.42 -19.40 3.93
CA MET A 198 -7.62 -18.97 5.08
C MET A 198 -8.32 -17.79 5.77
N TYR A 199 -8.33 -17.79 7.11
CA TYR A 199 -9.09 -16.88 7.98
C TYR A 199 -10.61 -17.08 7.93
N GLY A 200 -11.24 -17.04 9.10
CA GLY A 200 -12.68 -17.17 9.29
C GLY A 200 -13.18 -18.60 9.49
N GLU A 201 -12.40 -19.62 9.13
CA GLU A 201 -12.68 -21.02 9.43
C GLU A 201 -12.75 -21.28 10.93
N ASP A 202 -11.90 -20.63 11.71
CA ASP A 202 -11.88 -20.72 13.18
C ASP A 202 -13.12 -20.05 13.80
N LEU A 203 -13.53 -18.89 13.31
CA LEU A 203 -14.78 -18.22 13.71
C LEU A 203 -16.00 -19.09 13.38
N ASP A 204 -16.03 -19.64 12.16
CA ASP A 204 -17.12 -20.52 11.71
C ASP A 204 -17.23 -21.77 12.56
N TRP A 205 -16.09 -22.40 12.89
CA TRP A 205 -16.09 -23.61 13.69
C TRP A 205 -16.54 -23.35 15.13
N CYS A 206 -16.03 -22.30 15.78
CA CYS A 206 -16.51 -21.84 17.08
C CYS A 206 -18.01 -21.54 17.09
N TYR A 207 -18.52 -20.87 16.04
CA TYR A 207 -19.95 -20.57 15.91
C TYR A 207 -20.80 -21.84 15.82
N ARG A 208 -20.36 -22.84 15.02
CA ARG A 208 -21.06 -24.13 14.90
C ARG A 208 -21.03 -24.92 16.20
N VAL A 209 -19.90 -24.89 16.93
CA VAL A 209 -19.76 -25.52 18.25
C VAL A 209 -20.76 -24.91 19.24
N GLN A 210 -20.86 -23.59 19.32
CA GLN A 210 -21.85 -22.93 20.20
C GLN A 210 -23.30 -23.22 19.79
N LYS A 211 -23.57 -23.25 18.48
CA LYS A 211 -24.91 -23.66 17.99
C LYS A 211 -25.26 -25.11 18.34
N GLY A 212 -24.28 -25.99 18.48
CA GLY A 212 -24.42 -27.34 18.97
C GLY A 212 -24.67 -27.42 20.48
N GLY A 213 -24.72 -26.28 21.18
CA GLY A 213 -24.96 -26.25 22.64
C GLY A 213 -23.70 -26.38 23.50
N TRP A 214 -22.50 -26.38 22.88
CA TRP A 214 -21.22 -26.47 23.55
C TRP A 214 -20.62 -25.10 23.83
N LYS A 215 -19.86 -24.94 24.92
CA LYS A 215 -19.13 -23.71 25.23
C LYS A 215 -17.76 -23.67 24.58
N VAL A 216 -17.30 -22.45 24.26
CA VAL A 216 -15.95 -22.16 23.80
C VAL A 216 -15.24 -21.31 24.86
N PHE A 217 -14.03 -21.72 25.28
CA PHE A 217 -13.31 -21.09 26.38
C PHE A 217 -11.93 -20.58 25.98
N TYR A 218 -11.57 -19.44 26.53
CA TYR A 218 -10.20 -18.95 26.63
C TYR A 218 -9.63 -19.37 27.98
N VAL A 219 -8.53 -20.13 27.96
CA VAL A 219 -7.85 -20.66 29.16
C VAL A 219 -6.55 -19.89 29.36
N ALA A 220 -6.45 -19.14 30.46
CA ALA A 220 -5.31 -18.29 30.78
C ALA A 220 -4.19 -19.02 31.51
N ASP A 221 -4.48 -20.21 32.08
CA ASP A 221 -3.59 -20.98 32.95
C ASP A 221 -2.37 -21.56 32.23
N THR A 222 -2.40 -21.61 30.90
CA THR A 222 -1.26 -21.97 30.07
C THR A 222 -1.12 -21.00 28.87
N LYS A 223 0.07 -20.92 28.29
CA LYS A 223 0.39 -19.98 27.23
C LYS A 223 1.30 -20.60 26.17
N ILE A 224 1.19 -20.08 24.95
CA ILE A 224 2.11 -20.38 23.87
C ILE A 224 2.71 -19.09 23.31
N ILE A 225 3.85 -19.19 22.64
CA ILE A 225 4.41 -18.11 21.83
C ILE A 225 4.07 -18.39 20.37
N HIS A 226 3.56 -17.37 19.64
CA HIS A 226 3.23 -17.50 18.23
C HIS A 226 3.92 -16.40 17.42
N TYR A 227 4.80 -16.80 16.52
CA TYR A 227 5.60 -15.92 15.65
C TYR A 227 4.82 -15.33 14.48
N LYS A 228 3.56 -15.25 14.59
CA LYS A 228 2.52 -14.79 13.65
C LYS A 228 3.00 -14.24 12.32
N GLY A 229 2.50 -14.82 11.23
CA GLY A 229 2.67 -14.27 9.88
C GLY A 229 3.90 -14.77 9.14
N GLU A 230 4.68 -15.71 9.67
CA GLU A 230 5.86 -16.22 8.99
C GLU A 230 5.52 -16.96 7.69
N SER A 231 4.47 -17.79 7.69
CA SER A 231 3.96 -18.44 6.47
C SER A 231 3.41 -17.42 5.46
N THR A 232 2.74 -16.37 5.93
CA THR A 232 2.15 -15.34 5.07
C THR A 232 3.18 -14.31 4.58
N ARG A 233 4.25 -14.06 5.33
CA ARG A 233 5.39 -13.24 4.85
C ARG A 233 6.09 -13.84 3.64
N ARG A 234 6.03 -15.17 3.51
CA ARG A 234 6.64 -15.92 2.40
C ARG A 234 5.68 -16.16 1.23
N SER A 235 4.42 -15.71 1.33
CA SER A 235 3.40 -15.82 0.29
C SER A 235 2.96 -14.45 -0.23
N ASP A 236 2.51 -14.37 -1.50
CA ASP A 236 1.94 -13.17 -2.13
C ASP A 236 0.54 -12.82 -1.61
N ILE A 237 0.11 -13.41 -0.51
CA ILE A 237 -1.24 -13.30 0.02
C ILE A 237 -1.46 -11.94 0.68
N ASP A 238 -2.42 -11.18 0.18
CA ASP A 238 -2.93 -9.96 0.83
C ASP A 238 -3.85 -10.35 1.99
N GLU A 239 -3.27 -10.50 3.19
CA GLU A 239 -3.97 -10.89 4.41
C GLU A 239 -5.21 -10.04 4.69
N LEU A 240 -5.12 -8.74 4.43
CA LEU A 240 -6.22 -7.82 4.71
C LEU A 240 -7.41 -8.05 3.77
N SER A 241 -7.14 -8.29 2.49
CA SER A 241 -8.17 -8.61 1.50
C SER A 241 -8.85 -9.94 1.82
N ILE A 242 -8.06 -10.96 2.19
CA ILE A 242 -8.59 -12.29 2.55
C ILE A 242 -9.40 -12.20 3.85
N PHE A 243 -8.92 -11.47 4.85
CA PHE A 243 -9.67 -11.25 6.08
C PHE A 243 -11.03 -10.60 5.82
N TYR A 244 -11.12 -9.59 4.95
CA TYR A 244 -12.41 -8.99 4.60
C TYR A 244 -13.32 -9.93 3.82
N LYS A 245 -12.76 -10.75 2.91
CA LYS A 245 -13.53 -11.78 2.22
C LYS A 245 -14.08 -12.81 3.20
N ALA A 246 -13.25 -13.26 4.15
CA ALA A 246 -13.64 -14.21 5.19
C ALA A 246 -14.76 -13.67 6.08
N MET A 247 -14.66 -12.40 6.49
CA MET A 247 -15.72 -11.73 7.26
C MET A 247 -17.05 -11.68 6.49
N ARG A 248 -17.01 -11.34 5.18
CA ARG A 248 -18.22 -11.36 4.33
C ARG A 248 -18.80 -12.77 4.19
N LEU A 249 -17.95 -13.79 3.99
CA LEU A 249 -18.38 -15.18 3.89
C LEU A 249 -19.05 -15.64 5.17
N PHE A 250 -18.45 -15.36 6.34
CA PHE A 250 -19.02 -15.68 7.63
C PHE A 250 -20.42 -15.08 7.82
N VAL A 251 -20.56 -13.79 7.48
CA VAL A 251 -21.85 -13.10 7.62
C VAL A 251 -22.88 -13.64 6.66
N ARG A 252 -22.53 -13.87 5.40
CA ARG A 252 -23.46 -14.48 4.41
C ARG A 252 -23.93 -15.87 4.84
N LYS A 253 -23.04 -16.65 5.44
CA LYS A 253 -23.36 -18.00 5.89
C LYS A 253 -24.30 -18.00 7.11
N HIS A 254 -24.05 -17.14 8.11
CA HIS A 254 -24.70 -17.20 9.40
C HIS A 254 -25.77 -16.13 9.65
N HIS A 255 -25.73 -15.01 8.92
CA HIS A 255 -26.67 -13.89 9.04
C HIS A 255 -27.39 -13.61 7.72
N LYS A 256 -28.11 -14.60 7.19
CA LYS A 256 -28.83 -14.52 5.92
C LYS A 256 -29.71 -13.26 5.85
N GLY A 257 -29.47 -12.38 4.86
CA GLY A 257 -30.39 -11.30 4.47
C GLY A 257 -30.09 -9.93 5.06
N SER A 258 -28.97 -9.67 5.72
CA SER A 258 -28.65 -8.34 6.23
C SER A 258 -27.89 -7.50 5.19
N LEU A 259 -28.62 -6.92 4.21
CA LEU A 259 -28.12 -5.83 3.35
C LEU A 259 -27.46 -4.71 4.16
N LEU A 260 -27.99 -4.44 5.36
CA LEU A 260 -27.43 -3.48 6.31
C LEU A 260 -26.01 -3.87 6.75
N PHE A 261 -25.74 -5.15 6.96
CA PHE A 261 -24.40 -5.60 7.40
C PHE A 261 -23.36 -5.41 6.30
N GLU A 262 -23.68 -5.76 5.05
CA GLU A 262 -22.78 -5.55 3.91
C GLU A 262 -22.49 -4.05 3.74
N SER A 263 -23.52 -3.19 3.84
CA SER A 263 -23.36 -1.74 3.78
C SER A 263 -22.48 -1.18 4.92
N PHE A 264 -22.60 -1.73 6.14
CA PHE A 264 -21.74 -1.34 7.26
C PHE A 264 -20.27 -1.72 7.04
N ILE A 265 -19.98 -2.88 6.44
CA ILE A 265 -18.60 -3.27 6.11
C ILE A 265 -18.03 -2.37 5.01
N GLU A 266 -18.80 -2.09 3.96
CA GLU A 266 -18.36 -1.18 2.89
C GLU A 266 -18.08 0.22 3.42
N MET A 267 -19.00 0.76 4.23
CA MET A 267 -18.80 2.03 4.91
C MET A 267 -17.55 2.04 5.79
N ALA A 268 -17.29 0.95 6.52
CA ALA A 268 -16.09 0.84 7.37
C ALA A 268 -14.79 0.82 6.55
N ILE A 269 -14.79 0.16 5.39
CA ILE A 269 -13.67 0.16 4.44
C ILE A 269 -13.43 1.57 3.91
N ASP A 270 -14.49 2.29 3.55
CA ASP A 270 -14.38 3.67 3.03
C ASP A 270 -13.92 4.64 4.12
N VAL A 271 -14.44 4.52 5.35
CA VAL A 271 -13.94 5.29 6.52
C VAL A 271 -12.46 5.02 6.76
N ARG A 272 -12.02 3.77 6.71
CA ARG A 272 -10.60 3.42 6.83
C ARG A 272 -9.75 4.02 5.72
N ARG A 273 -10.22 3.96 4.46
CA ARG A 273 -9.55 4.60 3.31
C ARG A 273 -9.46 6.11 3.50
N MET A 274 -10.53 6.73 3.97
CA MET A 274 -10.58 8.16 4.27
C MET A 274 -9.59 8.53 5.38
N ILE A 275 -9.59 7.81 6.51
CA ILE A 275 -8.64 8.03 7.61
C ILE A 275 -7.21 7.82 7.15
N ALA A 276 -6.93 6.76 6.40
CA ALA A 276 -5.60 6.51 5.83
C ALA A 276 -5.17 7.62 4.87
N GLY A 277 -6.10 8.14 4.06
CA GLY A 277 -5.91 9.31 3.21
C GLY A 277 -5.58 10.56 4.03
N ILE A 278 -6.41 10.88 5.03
CA ILE A 278 -6.18 12.03 5.93
C ILE A 278 -4.81 11.92 6.62
N LEU A 279 -4.48 10.79 7.22
CA LEU A 279 -3.20 10.57 7.87
C LEU A 279 -2.01 10.63 6.89
N ARG A 280 -2.20 10.23 5.64
CA ARG A 280 -1.18 10.33 4.60
C ARG A 280 -0.92 11.77 4.19
N TYR A 281 -1.97 12.57 4.05
CA TYR A 281 -1.88 13.98 3.66
C TYR A 281 -1.71 14.94 4.85
N SER A 282 -1.88 14.48 6.10
CA SER A 282 -1.76 15.33 7.29
C SER A 282 -0.38 15.95 7.42
N LYS A 283 0.70 15.19 7.22
CA LYS A 283 2.07 15.71 7.31
C LYS A 283 2.37 16.82 6.30
N PRO A 284 2.16 16.62 4.97
CA PRO A 284 2.34 17.72 4.01
C PRO A 284 1.39 18.89 4.27
N PHE A 285 0.16 18.61 4.72
CA PHE A 285 -0.83 19.64 5.06
C PHE A 285 -0.42 20.48 6.27
N ILE A 286 0.06 19.86 7.35
CA ILE A 286 0.58 20.57 8.53
C ILE A 286 1.76 21.47 8.14
N VAL A 287 2.69 20.96 7.32
CA VAL A 287 3.83 21.73 6.85
C VAL A 287 3.37 22.91 5.98
N SER A 288 2.38 22.73 5.12
CA SER A 288 1.86 23.81 4.29
C SER A 288 1.13 24.89 5.12
N ILE A 289 0.39 24.49 6.16
CA ILE A 289 -0.21 25.44 7.10
C ILE A 289 0.89 26.20 7.86
N PHE A 290 1.95 25.54 8.30
CA PHE A 290 3.05 26.20 8.97
C PHE A 290 3.71 27.26 8.06
N ASP A 291 4.04 26.90 6.81
CA ASP A 291 4.59 27.85 5.85
C ASP A 291 3.60 29.01 5.58
N PHE A 292 2.31 28.72 5.47
CA PHE A 292 1.26 29.74 5.32
C PHE A 292 1.27 30.72 6.51
N CYS A 293 1.32 30.21 7.75
CA CYS A 293 1.39 31.05 8.94
C CYS A 293 2.69 31.87 9.02
N VAL A 294 3.81 31.30 8.57
CA VAL A 294 5.09 32.05 8.50
C VAL A 294 4.95 33.24 7.56
N VAL A 295 4.35 33.04 6.37
CA VAL A 295 4.15 34.17 5.41
C VAL A 295 3.20 35.21 6.01
N LEU A 296 2.10 34.80 6.63
CA LEU A 296 1.20 35.73 7.34
C LEU A 296 1.94 36.54 8.39
N GLY A 297 2.77 35.88 9.19
CA GLY A 297 3.59 36.52 10.22
C GLY A 297 4.58 37.54 9.63
N THR A 298 5.22 37.22 8.48
CA THR A 298 6.14 38.15 7.82
C THR A 298 5.42 39.38 7.26
N ILE A 299 4.19 39.22 6.73
CA ILE A 299 3.37 40.35 6.24
C ILE A 299 2.94 41.24 7.40
N LEU A 300 2.45 40.67 8.50
CA LEU A 300 2.05 41.42 9.68
C LEU A 300 3.22 42.16 10.33
N PHE A 301 4.38 41.51 10.43
CA PHE A 301 5.59 42.15 10.92
C PHE A 301 6.04 43.30 9.99
N ALA A 302 5.99 43.10 8.68
CA ALA A 302 6.33 44.15 7.73
C ALA A 302 5.33 45.33 7.78
N ASP A 303 4.07 45.08 8.10
CA ASP A 303 3.05 46.10 8.33
C ASP A 303 3.33 46.91 9.60
N ASP A 304 3.69 46.25 10.69
CA ASP A 304 4.08 46.90 11.94
C ASP A 304 5.32 47.76 11.77
N VAL A 305 6.38 47.24 11.14
CA VAL A 305 7.61 47.99 10.83
C VAL A 305 7.32 49.25 10.03
N ARG A 306 6.36 49.22 9.10
CA ARG A 306 5.99 50.36 8.25
C ARG A 306 5.08 51.36 8.97
N ALA A 307 4.05 50.90 9.65
CA ALA A 307 2.95 51.72 10.15
C ALA A 307 2.95 51.93 11.68
N GLY A 308 3.87 51.27 12.41
CA GLY A 308 3.92 51.27 13.87
C GLY A 308 2.70 50.61 14.54
N ARG A 309 1.93 49.83 13.78
CA ARG A 309 0.75 49.10 14.26
C ARG A 309 0.44 47.92 13.35
N PHE A 310 -0.07 46.85 13.92
CA PHE A 310 -0.61 45.73 13.19
C PHE A 310 -1.95 46.07 12.53
N PHE A 311 -2.24 45.46 11.39
CA PHE A 311 -3.50 45.62 10.68
C PHE A 311 -3.76 47.06 10.19
N SER A 312 -2.73 47.67 9.59
CA SER A 312 -2.84 49.05 9.06
C SER A 312 -3.46 49.15 7.65
N PHE A 313 -3.74 48.02 7.00
CA PHE A 313 -4.41 48.02 5.68
C PHE A 313 -5.84 48.57 5.76
N PRO A 314 -6.37 49.13 4.66
CA PRO A 314 -7.78 49.52 4.59
C PRO A 314 -8.72 48.33 4.85
N SER A 315 -9.87 48.57 5.48
CA SER A 315 -10.80 47.51 5.89
C SER A 315 -11.27 46.60 4.74
N TYR A 316 -11.42 47.14 3.54
CA TYR A 316 -11.80 46.37 2.35
C TYR A 316 -10.71 45.40 1.86
N ALA A 317 -9.47 45.61 2.29
CA ALA A 317 -8.34 44.76 1.91
C ALA A 317 -8.29 43.45 2.72
N TYR A 318 -8.93 43.45 3.90
CA TYR A 318 -8.97 42.23 4.72
C TYR A 318 -10.11 41.31 4.28
N PRO A 319 -9.87 39.99 4.27
CA PRO A 319 -8.62 39.28 4.65
C PRO A 319 -7.64 39.07 3.48
N TRP A 320 -7.98 39.57 2.29
CA TRP A 320 -7.31 39.19 1.03
C TRP A 320 -5.84 39.63 0.96
N ALA A 321 -5.48 40.78 1.51
CA ALA A 321 -4.11 41.28 1.56
C ALA A 321 -3.14 40.31 2.31
N LEU A 322 -3.66 39.49 3.20
CA LEU A 322 -2.90 38.49 3.95
C LEU A 322 -2.97 37.11 3.26
N ILE A 323 -4.19 36.67 2.92
CA ILE A 323 -4.44 35.30 2.46
C ILE A 323 -3.88 35.06 1.05
N VAL A 324 -4.04 36.01 0.12
CA VAL A 324 -3.65 35.82 -1.28
C VAL A 324 -2.13 35.66 -1.44
N PRO A 325 -1.27 36.51 -0.86
CA PRO A 325 0.17 36.30 -0.97
C PRO A 325 0.63 34.99 -0.30
N ALA A 326 0.09 34.66 0.88
CA ALA A 326 0.41 33.41 1.54
C ALA A 326 -0.01 32.17 0.72
N ALA A 327 -1.19 32.23 0.10
CA ALA A 327 -1.67 31.16 -0.78
C ALA A 327 -0.80 31.01 -2.04
N ILE A 328 -0.34 32.11 -2.66
CA ILE A 328 0.57 32.08 -3.81
C ILE A 328 1.90 31.43 -3.44
N VAL A 329 2.46 31.77 -2.27
CA VAL A 329 3.73 31.16 -1.78
C VAL A 329 3.54 29.66 -1.57
N VAL A 330 2.48 29.25 -0.87
CA VAL A 330 2.19 27.83 -0.64
C VAL A 330 1.94 27.07 -1.95
N ALA A 331 1.22 27.68 -2.91
CA ALA A 331 1.00 27.09 -4.22
C ALA A 331 2.32 26.92 -5.00
N SER A 332 3.22 27.90 -4.95
CA SER A 332 4.55 27.84 -5.58
C SER A 332 5.42 26.75 -4.93
N LEU A 333 5.39 26.61 -3.60
CA LEU A 333 6.09 25.54 -2.88
C LEU A 333 5.52 24.16 -3.24
N PHE A 334 4.20 24.06 -3.41
CA PHE A 334 3.55 22.83 -3.87
C PHE A 334 3.95 22.49 -5.30
N ALA A 335 3.93 23.45 -6.23
CA ALA A 335 4.36 23.27 -7.62
C ALA A 335 5.83 22.86 -7.73
N ALA A 336 6.69 23.39 -6.87
CA ALA A 336 8.11 22.99 -6.77
C ALA A 336 8.34 21.61 -6.14
N GLY A 337 7.27 20.90 -5.72
CA GLY A 337 7.34 19.58 -5.10
C GLY A 337 7.92 19.55 -3.68
N VAL A 338 7.95 20.70 -3.00
CA VAL A 338 8.52 20.82 -1.65
C VAL A 338 7.71 20.06 -0.61
N TYR A 339 6.42 19.83 -0.82
CA TYR A 339 5.57 19.08 0.10
C TYR A 339 5.45 17.59 -0.23
N SER A 340 5.92 17.16 -1.40
CA SER A 340 5.80 15.76 -1.85
C SER A 340 7.13 15.01 -1.79
N SER A 341 8.02 15.25 -2.73
CA SER A 341 9.21 14.43 -2.96
C SER A 341 10.46 14.90 -2.20
N ARG A 342 10.60 16.20 -1.93
CA ARG A 342 11.81 16.78 -1.29
C ARG A 342 11.47 17.78 -0.19
N LYS A 343 10.87 17.30 0.89
CA LYS A 343 10.30 18.11 1.99
C LYS A 343 11.29 19.05 2.69
N LEU A 344 12.58 18.73 2.69
CA LEU A 344 13.63 19.51 3.32
C LEU A 344 14.60 20.18 2.32
N SER A 345 14.21 20.32 1.04
CA SER A 345 15.05 20.97 0.03
C SER A 345 15.09 22.49 0.22
N VAL A 346 16.21 22.99 0.70
CA VAL A 346 16.46 24.42 0.94
C VAL A 346 16.47 25.20 -0.40
N SER A 347 17.16 24.69 -1.41
CA SER A 347 17.28 25.37 -2.72
C SER A 347 15.95 25.48 -3.46
N ARG A 348 15.13 24.40 -3.44
CA ARG A 348 13.79 24.44 -4.07
C ARG A 348 12.84 25.37 -3.34
N SER A 349 12.85 25.37 -2.00
CA SER A 349 12.01 26.28 -1.23
C SER A 349 12.41 27.73 -1.44
N PHE A 350 13.70 28.03 -1.51
CA PHE A 350 14.20 29.37 -1.84
C PHE A 350 13.72 29.83 -3.23
N GLY A 351 13.92 29.00 -4.27
CA GLY A 351 13.48 29.31 -5.65
C GLY A 351 11.96 29.47 -5.76
N ALA A 352 11.19 28.63 -5.07
CA ALA A 352 9.72 28.74 -5.08
C ALA A 352 9.21 30.01 -4.40
N VAL A 353 9.79 30.39 -3.27
CA VAL A 353 9.43 31.62 -2.56
C VAL A 353 9.82 32.84 -3.41
N LEU A 354 11.01 32.86 -4.00
CA LEU A 354 11.45 33.92 -4.90
C LEU A 354 10.47 34.08 -6.08
N PHE A 355 10.11 32.98 -6.74
CA PHE A 355 9.16 32.97 -7.85
C PHE A 355 7.78 33.48 -7.42
N ALA A 356 7.30 33.07 -6.25
CA ALA A 356 6.03 33.53 -5.69
C ALA A 356 6.02 35.06 -5.51
N PHE A 357 7.08 35.63 -4.93
CA PHE A 357 7.18 37.07 -4.73
C PHE A 357 7.35 37.86 -6.04
N VAL A 358 7.94 37.30 -7.08
CA VAL A 358 7.92 37.86 -8.43
C VAL A 358 6.48 37.95 -8.97
N ILE A 359 5.69 36.87 -8.81
CA ILE A 359 4.27 36.87 -9.20
C ILE A 359 3.48 37.90 -8.38
N ILE A 360 3.65 37.94 -7.05
CA ILE A 360 2.97 38.90 -6.18
C ILE A 360 3.32 40.33 -6.58
N SER A 361 4.59 40.62 -6.87
CA SER A 361 5.04 41.94 -7.33
C SER A 361 4.43 42.33 -8.67
N ALA A 362 4.36 41.40 -9.61
CA ALA A 362 3.69 41.62 -10.89
C ALA A 362 2.18 41.90 -10.70
N LEU A 363 1.49 41.12 -9.91
CA LEU A 363 0.06 41.31 -9.62
C LEU A 363 -0.21 42.67 -9.00
N THR A 364 0.62 43.10 -8.04
CA THR A 364 0.47 44.42 -7.38
C THR A 364 0.79 45.58 -8.32
N ALA A 365 1.64 45.37 -9.34
CA ALA A 365 1.91 46.36 -10.35
C ALA A 365 0.74 46.59 -11.32
N PHE A 366 0.05 45.49 -11.71
CA PHE A 366 -1.10 45.51 -12.60
C PHE A 366 -2.43 45.86 -11.92
N LEU A 367 -2.62 45.43 -10.70
CA LEU A 367 -3.86 45.62 -9.91
C LEU A 367 -3.67 46.74 -8.89
N LYS A 368 -3.73 47.99 -9.34
CA LYS A 368 -3.47 49.18 -8.50
C LYS A 368 -4.31 49.27 -7.23
N SER A 369 -5.56 48.76 -7.23
CA SER A 369 -6.45 48.68 -6.07
C SER A 369 -5.95 47.74 -4.98
N PHE A 370 -5.03 46.80 -5.28
CA PHE A 370 -4.40 45.88 -4.32
C PHE A 370 -2.93 46.19 -4.04
N ALA A 371 -2.42 47.29 -4.54
CA ALA A 371 -1.03 47.75 -4.34
C ALA A 371 -0.89 48.53 -3.03
N PHE A 372 -1.13 47.85 -1.88
CA PHE A 372 -1.19 48.53 -0.57
C PHE A 372 0.16 49.08 -0.07
N SER A 373 1.28 48.40 -0.33
CA SER A 373 2.61 48.89 0.00
C SER A 373 3.73 48.05 -0.61
N ARG A 374 4.61 48.70 -1.39
CA ARG A 374 5.82 48.06 -1.93
C ARG A 374 6.81 47.68 -0.81
N VAL A 375 6.86 48.49 0.25
CA VAL A 375 7.77 48.29 1.37
C VAL A 375 7.38 47.00 2.14
N ILE A 376 6.09 46.79 2.38
CA ILE A 376 5.61 45.56 3.01
C ILE A 376 5.96 44.32 2.18
N MET A 377 5.81 44.39 0.84
CA MET A 377 6.15 43.31 -0.07
C MET A 377 7.65 42.98 -0.07
N ILE A 378 8.52 44.00 -0.05
CA ILE A 378 9.96 43.78 -0.02
C ILE A 378 10.39 43.17 1.33
N ILE A 379 9.92 43.72 2.46
CA ILE A 379 10.28 43.24 3.80
C ILE A 379 9.74 41.80 4.02
N SER A 380 8.46 41.57 3.72
CA SER A 380 7.86 40.23 3.89
C SER A 380 8.47 39.19 2.93
N GLY A 381 8.82 39.60 1.71
CA GLY A 381 9.52 38.77 0.74
C GLY A 381 10.92 38.36 1.23
N ALA A 382 11.71 39.32 1.67
CA ALA A 382 13.04 39.07 2.22
C ALA A 382 12.97 38.13 3.43
N LEU A 383 12.08 38.42 4.39
CA LEU A 383 11.90 37.57 5.56
C LEU A 383 11.44 36.16 5.20
N SER A 384 10.48 36.00 4.30
CA SER A 384 9.99 34.69 3.84
C SER A 384 11.10 33.91 3.13
N LEU A 385 11.98 34.56 2.33
CA LEU A 385 13.13 33.93 1.68
C LEU A 385 14.17 33.39 2.68
N PHE A 386 14.26 33.95 3.89
CA PHE A 386 15.11 33.42 4.95
C PHE A 386 14.40 32.40 5.84
N LEU A 387 13.18 32.71 6.29
CA LEU A 387 12.48 31.89 7.29
C LEU A 387 12.00 30.54 6.70
N ILE A 388 11.45 30.53 5.48
CA ILE A 388 10.90 29.30 4.89
C ILE A 388 12.00 28.28 4.53
N PRO A 389 13.10 28.63 3.88
CA PRO A 389 14.24 27.73 3.71
C PRO A 389 15.02 27.50 5.01
N GLY A 390 15.06 28.52 5.88
CA GLY A 390 15.84 28.52 7.12
C GLY A 390 15.39 27.45 8.11
N TRP A 391 14.08 27.35 8.40
CA TRP A 391 13.61 26.30 9.31
C TRP A 391 13.88 24.88 8.77
N ARG A 392 13.84 24.70 7.43
CA ARG A 392 14.20 23.45 6.77
C ARG A 392 15.68 23.12 6.93
N LEU A 393 16.53 24.15 6.82
CA LEU A 393 17.97 24.01 7.07
C LEU A 393 18.26 23.64 8.51
N VAL A 394 17.61 24.29 9.48
CA VAL A 394 17.75 23.97 10.92
C VAL A 394 17.38 22.52 11.20
N ILE A 395 16.23 22.04 10.72
CA ILE A 395 15.84 20.63 10.92
C ILE A 395 16.86 19.69 10.27
N ARG A 396 17.40 20.04 9.09
CA ARG A 396 18.42 19.24 8.41
C ARG A 396 19.71 19.15 9.21
N LEU A 397 20.16 20.25 9.80
CA LEU A 397 21.37 20.32 10.62
C LEU A 397 21.21 19.60 11.97
N VAL A 398 20.10 19.79 12.66
CA VAL A 398 19.79 19.09 13.91
C VAL A 398 19.63 17.57 13.69
N GLY A 399 19.02 17.16 12.60
CA GLY A 399 18.89 15.74 12.23
C GLY A 399 20.22 15.07 11.90
N ALA A 400 21.21 15.81 11.45
CA ALA A 400 22.54 15.28 11.14
C ALA A 400 23.42 15.02 12.38
N GLY A 401 23.14 15.66 13.51
CA GLY A 401 23.99 15.64 14.71
C GLY A 401 23.57 14.68 15.84
N SER A 402 22.39 14.04 15.79
CA SER A 402 21.90 13.24 16.90
C SER A 402 21.79 11.75 16.57
N SER A 403 22.42 10.90 17.42
CA SER A 403 22.21 9.44 17.46
C SER A 403 20.73 9.05 17.70
N PHE A 404 19.87 10.01 18.00
CA PHE A 404 18.43 9.88 18.22
C PHE A 404 17.63 9.74 16.90
N SER A 405 18.27 9.89 15.75
CA SER A 405 17.64 10.04 14.43
C SER A 405 17.50 8.74 13.63
N ARG A 406 17.15 7.59 14.25
CA ARG A 406 16.73 6.41 13.47
C ARG A 406 15.29 6.50 12.94
N LYS A 407 14.50 7.50 13.35
CA LYS A 407 13.16 7.78 12.80
C LYS A 407 13.05 9.28 12.53
N THR A 408 13.51 9.72 11.38
CA THR A 408 13.26 11.10 10.95
C THR A 408 11.75 11.30 10.72
N LEU A 409 11.16 12.26 11.40
CA LEU A 409 9.74 12.62 11.26
C LEU A 409 9.33 12.91 9.81
N PHE A 410 10.30 13.26 8.96
CA PHE A 410 10.15 13.61 7.54
C PHE A 410 10.90 12.66 6.60
N GLY A 411 11.55 11.58 7.11
CA GLY A 411 12.30 10.61 6.32
C GLY A 411 11.39 9.85 5.36
N ARG A 412 11.87 9.61 4.15
CA ARG A 412 11.22 8.75 3.16
C ARG A 412 11.62 7.31 3.47
N LYS A 413 10.64 6.47 3.74
CA LYS A 413 10.87 5.05 3.99
C LYS A 413 11.34 4.37 2.72
N THR A 414 12.56 3.87 2.75
CA THR A 414 13.27 3.35 1.58
C THR A 414 13.51 1.86 1.73
N LEU A 415 13.25 1.12 0.67
CA LEU A 415 13.53 -0.30 0.54
C LEU A 415 14.63 -0.50 -0.51
N ILE A 416 15.63 -1.31 -0.21
CA ILE A 416 16.70 -1.64 -1.14
C ILE A 416 16.46 -3.06 -1.66
N VAL A 417 16.41 -3.23 -2.97
CA VAL A 417 16.20 -4.52 -3.64
C VAL A 417 17.52 -5.00 -4.22
N GLY A 418 18.02 -6.10 -3.68
CA GLY A 418 19.35 -6.65 -3.93
C GLY A 418 20.27 -6.50 -2.74
N THR A 419 20.81 -7.64 -2.27
CA THR A 419 21.68 -7.76 -1.10
C THR A 419 23.15 -7.87 -1.47
N GLY A 420 23.49 -7.77 -2.76
CA GLY A 420 24.84 -7.77 -3.31
C GLY A 420 25.67 -6.54 -2.89
N GLN A 421 26.89 -6.44 -3.42
CA GLN A 421 27.81 -5.37 -3.08
C GLN A 421 27.23 -3.98 -3.37
N THR A 422 26.62 -3.81 -4.55
CA THR A 422 25.97 -2.55 -4.94
C THR A 422 24.88 -2.11 -3.96
N GLY A 423 24.00 -3.05 -3.51
CA GLY A 423 22.97 -2.77 -2.52
C GLY A 423 23.54 -2.35 -1.15
N GLN A 424 24.63 -2.98 -0.72
CA GLN A 424 25.34 -2.62 0.51
C GLN A 424 26.00 -1.24 0.41
N ASP A 425 26.59 -0.90 -0.73
CA ASP A 425 27.22 0.40 -0.95
C ASP A 425 26.18 1.53 -1.02
N VAL A 426 25.00 1.26 -1.61
CA VAL A 426 23.85 2.15 -1.54
C VAL A 426 23.45 2.41 -0.09
N LEU A 427 23.32 1.35 0.74
CA LEU A 427 23.00 1.51 2.15
C LEU A 427 24.03 2.36 2.90
N LYS A 428 25.34 2.07 2.73
CA LYS A 428 26.43 2.84 3.36
C LYS A 428 26.36 4.32 2.97
N LYS A 429 26.11 4.60 1.69
CA LYS A 429 26.03 5.95 1.17
C LYS A 429 24.79 6.71 1.64
N LEU A 430 23.61 6.06 1.71
CA LEU A 430 22.40 6.64 2.28
C LEU A 430 22.57 6.94 3.78
N ARG A 431 23.28 6.07 4.52
CA ARG A 431 23.58 6.28 5.95
C ARG A 431 24.61 7.38 6.21
N SER A 432 25.56 7.58 5.30
CA SER A 432 26.54 8.66 5.44
C SER A 432 25.96 10.05 5.22
N ARG A 433 24.73 10.14 4.67
CA ARG A 433 24.03 11.39 4.36
C ARG A 433 22.63 11.46 4.96
N PRO A 434 22.49 11.50 6.28
CA PRO A 434 21.19 11.54 6.95
C PRO A 434 20.34 12.77 6.56
N GLY A 435 20.98 13.83 6.04
CA GLY A 435 20.30 15.05 5.55
C GLY A 435 19.48 14.88 4.27
N ASP A 436 19.68 13.81 3.50
CA ASP A 436 18.92 13.57 2.27
C ASP A 436 17.54 12.94 2.52
N GLY A 437 17.23 12.62 3.78
CA GLY A 437 15.90 12.23 4.21
C GLY A 437 15.50 10.80 3.85
N TYR A 438 16.45 9.90 3.54
CA TYR A 438 16.17 8.48 3.33
C TYR A 438 16.23 7.72 4.66
N ASP A 439 15.14 6.97 4.95
CA ASP A 439 15.04 6.05 6.10
C ASP A 439 14.98 4.62 5.56
N VAL A 440 16.14 3.93 5.56
CA VAL A 440 16.22 2.56 5.01
C VAL A 440 15.57 1.59 6.00
N VAL A 441 14.42 1.06 5.62
CA VAL A 441 13.59 0.16 6.43
C VAL A 441 14.09 -1.28 6.34
N GLY A 442 14.58 -1.72 5.16
CA GLY A 442 15.01 -3.09 4.95
C GLY A 442 15.56 -3.38 3.57
N PHE A 443 15.99 -4.62 3.39
CA PHE A 443 16.36 -5.21 2.12
C PHE A 443 15.28 -6.14 1.58
N ILE A 444 15.26 -6.34 0.26
CA ILE A 444 14.61 -7.44 -0.45
C ILE A 444 15.68 -8.26 -1.14
N ASP A 445 15.62 -9.58 -1.02
CA ASP A 445 16.52 -10.51 -1.73
C ASP A 445 15.76 -11.31 -2.79
N VAL A 446 16.47 -11.83 -3.77
CA VAL A 446 15.95 -12.80 -4.73
C VAL A 446 15.79 -14.18 -4.06
N ASN A 447 16.69 -14.51 -3.13
CA ASN A 447 16.68 -15.77 -2.42
C ASN A 447 15.84 -15.72 -1.14
N ARG A 448 14.71 -16.46 -1.14
CA ARG A 448 13.78 -16.58 0.00
C ARG A 448 14.44 -17.15 1.27
N GLN A 449 15.52 -17.90 1.15
CA GLN A 449 16.21 -18.53 2.29
C GLN A 449 16.95 -17.51 3.18
N ARG A 450 17.20 -16.30 2.68
CA ARG A 450 17.89 -15.23 3.43
C ARG A 450 16.97 -14.33 4.24
N LEU A 451 15.69 -14.62 4.26
CA LEU A 451 14.69 -13.84 5.01
C LEU A 451 15.09 -13.74 6.49
N ASN A 452 14.84 -12.60 7.13
CA ASN A 452 15.16 -12.29 8.53
C ASN A 452 16.69 -12.24 8.84
N GLN A 453 17.57 -12.49 7.88
CA GLN A 453 19.00 -12.22 8.06
C GLN A 453 19.26 -10.71 8.04
N LYS A 454 20.29 -10.27 8.75
CA LYS A 454 20.71 -8.87 8.78
C LYS A 454 21.96 -8.65 7.96
N ILE A 455 21.95 -7.61 7.13
CA ILE A 455 23.10 -7.12 6.39
C ILE A 455 23.38 -5.69 6.87
N LEU A 456 24.56 -5.45 7.43
CA LEU A 456 24.94 -4.16 8.01
C LEU A 456 23.84 -3.62 8.97
N ASP A 457 23.34 -4.48 9.86
CA ASP A 457 22.25 -4.20 10.84
C ASP A 457 20.88 -3.86 10.22
N VAL A 458 20.68 -4.11 8.93
CA VAL A 458 19.37 -3.96 8.26
C VAL A 458 18.83 -5.32 7.87
N GLU A 459 17.59 -5.58 8.20
CA GLU A 459 16.92 -6.86 8.01
C GLU A 459 16.46 -7.07 6.56
N ILE A 460 16.52 -8.32 6.07
CA ILE A 460 15.90 -8.74 4.82
C ILE A 460 14.44 -9.02 5.10
N LEU A 461 13.55 -8.12 4.65
CA LEU A 461 12.11 -8.12 4.98
C LEU A 461 11.27 -9.01 4.07
N GLY A 462 11.80 -9.42 2.93
CA GLY A 462 11.05 -10.20 1.97
C GLY A 462 11.87 -10.61 0.75
N SER A 463 11.20 -11.35 -0.15
CA SER A 463 11.71 -11.67 -1.49
C SER A 463 11.10 -10.74 -2.55
N VAL A 464 11.63 -10.79 -3.76
CA VAL A 464 11.11 -10.02 -4.91
C VAL A 464 9.62 -10.31 -5.15
N ASP A 465 9.18 -11.54 -4.93
CA ASP A 465 7.77 -11.93 -5.08
C ASP A 465 6.86 -11.28 -4.03
N THR A 466 7.37 -11.05 -2.83
CA THR A 466 6.60 -10.47 -1.70
C THR A 466 6.77 -8.97 -1.55
N ILE A 467 7.51 -8.30 -2.45
CA ILE A 467 7.84 -6.87 -2.36
C ILE A 467 6.59 -5.98 -2.27
N GLY A 468 5.52 -6.34 -2.99
CA GLY A 468 4.26 -5.60 -2.95
C GLY A 468 3.65 -5.56 -1.55
N LYS A 469 3.78 -6.63 -0.78
CA LYS A 469 3.36 -6.74 0.62
C LYS A 469 4.25 -5.89 1.52
N VAL A 470 5.57 -6.02 1.40
CA VAL A 470 6.53 -5.22 2.18
C VAL A 470 6.31 -3.73 1.98
N ILE A 471 6.08 -3.30 0.73
CA ILE A 471 5.75 -1.90 0.41
C ILE A 471 4.52 -1.42 1.19
N ASN A 472 3.50 -2.26 1.35
CA ASN A 472 2.28 -1.89 2.09
C ASN A 472 2.46 -1.86 3.59
N ASP A 473 3.00 -2.94 4.15
CA ASP A 473 3.09 -3.16 5.58
C ASP A 473 3.98 -2.11 6.24
N PHE A 474 5.10 -1.81 5.59
CA PHE A 474 6.07 -0.81 6.05
C PHE A 474 5.80 0.60 5.53
N ARG A 475 4.81 0.78 4.61
CA ARG A 475 4.48 2.07 3.97
C ARG A 475 5.71 2.69 3.31
N ILE A 476 6.31 1.94 2.40
CA ILE A 476 7.52 2.36 1.68
C ILE A 476 7.20 3.52 0.72
N ASP A 477 8.05 4.53 0.71
CA ASP A 477 7.97 5.68 -0.19
C ASP A 477 8.90 5.52 -1.41
N ASP A 478 10.07 4.88 -1.21
CA ASP A 478 11.09 4.67 -2.25
C ASP A 478 11.51 3.21 -2.32
N VAL A 479 11.66 2.68 -3.53
CA VAL A 479 12.28 1.38 -3.80
C VAL A 479 13.50 1.60 -4.68
N ILE A 480 14.67 1.16 -4.22
CA ILE A 480 15.95 1.28 -4.93
C ILE A 480 16.39 -0.10 -5.38
N PHE A 481 16.45 -0.34 -6.68
CA PHE A 481 16.96 -1.58 -7.26
C PHE A 481 18.47 -1.49 -7.48
N SER A 482 19.22 -2.54 -7.09
CA SER A 482 20.60 -2.73 -7.50
C SER A 482 20.64 -3.64 -8.73
N ALA A 483 21.16 -3.13 -9.84
CA ALA A 483 21.13 -3.83 -11.14
C ALA A 483 22.05 -5.05 -11.22
N ASP A 484 22.95 -5.25 -10.27
CA ASP A 484 23.83 -6.42 -10.14
C ASP A 484 23.12 -7.69 -9.66
N ALA A 485 21.98 -7.52 -8.98
CA ALA A 485 21.31 -8.62 -8.30
C ALA A 485 20.02 -9.10 -8.99
N ILE A 486 19.45 -8.30 -9.93
CA ILE A 486 18.09 -8.55 -10.43
C ILE A 486 17.98 -8.29 -11.93
N PRO A 487 17.43 -9.26 -12.71
CA PRO A 487 17.15 -9.06 -14.13
C PRO A 487 16.16 -7.90 -14.37
N TYR A 488 16.35 -7.16 -15.44
CA TYR A 488 15.51 -6.00 -15.79
C TYR A 488 14.03 -6.37 -15.98
N SER A 489 13.74 -7.56 -16.51
CA SER A 489 12.39 -8.12 -16.61
C SER A 489 11.68 -8.24 -15.25
N THR A 490 12.42 -8.66 -14.24
CA THR A 490 11.91 -8.77 -12.86
C THR A 490 11.64 -7.39 -12.26
N ILE A 491 12.51 -6.40 -12.50
CA ILE A 491 12.29 -5.01 -12.08
C ILE A 491 10.99 -4.47 -12.66
N LEU A 492 10.76 -4.66 -13.96
CA LEU A 492 9.53 -4.23 -14.61
C LEU A 492 8.29 -4.94 -14.04
N SER A 493 8.38 -6.23 -13.76
CA SER A 493 7.27 -6.99 -13.16
C SER A 493 6.89 -6.47 -11.77
N VAL A 494 7.88 -6.13 -10.95
CA VAL A 494 7.67 -5.51 -9.62
C VAL A 494 6.99 -4.16 -9.74
N ILE A 495 7.48 -3.31 -10.64
CA ILE A 495 6.89 -1.97 -10.89
C ILE A 495 5.44 -2.11 -11.34
N SER A 496 5.14 -3.03 -12.26
CA SER A 496 3.78 -3.24 -12.76
C SER A 496 2.80 -3.73 -11.68
N ARG A 497 3.23 -4.66 -10.83
CA ARG A 497 2.41 -5.19 -9.71
C ARG A 497 2.18 -4.15 -8.59
N SER A 498 3.10 -3.20 -8.43
CA SER A 498 3.05 -2.19 -7.35
C SER A 498 2.37 -0.88 -7.75
N ARG A 499 1.76 -0.79 -8.92
CA ARG A 499 1.31 0.43 -9.60
C ARG A 499 0.24 1.26 -8.90
N ASN A 500 -0.59 0.68 -8.06
CA ASN A 500 -1.66 1.42 -7.35
C ASN A 500 -1.14 2.32 -6.20
N ARG A 501 0.19 2.56 -6.10
CA ARG A 501 0.83 3.23 -4.97
C ARG A 501 1.74 4.35 -5.47
N MET A 502 1.75 5.46 -4.76
CA MET A 502 2.71 6.54 -4.96
C MET A 502 4.09 6.15 -4.39
N VAL A 503 4.71 5.11 -4.94
CA VAL A 503 6.06 4.66 -4.62
C VAL A 503 6.97 5.12 -5.75
N GLU A 504 8.09 5.74 -5.42
CA GLU A 504 9.12 6.08 -6.38
C GLU A 504 10.08 4.90 -6.57
N PHE A 505 10.28 4.50 -7.81
CA PHE A 505 11.21 3.43 -8.17
C PHE A 505 12.48 4.03 -8.76
N LYS A 506 13.63 3.61 -8.21
CA LYS A 506 14.97 4.07 -8.58
C LYS A 506 15.84 2.87 -8.91
N LEU A 507 16.69 3.01 -9.93
CA LEU A 507 17.64 1.99 -10.34
C LEU A 507 19.07 2.51 -10.16
N VAL A 508 19.92 1.71 -9.55
CA VAL A 508 21.36 1.93 -9.52
C VAL A 508 22.00 1.01 -10.57
N PRO A 509 22.52 1.54 -11.68
CA PRO A 509 23.12 0.74 -12.75
C PRO A 509 24.51 0.23 -12.35
N ASN A 510 24.92 -0.92 -12.91
CA ASN A 510 26.26 -1.53 -12.67
C ASN A 510 27.39 -0.80 -13.39
N SER A 511 27.09 -0.05 -14.45
CA SER A 511 28.09 0.69 -15.22
C SER A 511 27.47 1.96 -15.84
N LEU A 512 28.34 2.94 -16.10
CA LEU A 512 27.97 4.22 -16.73
C LEU A 512 27.52 4.08 -18.21
N GLU A 513 27.68 2.93 -18.84
CA GLU A 513 27.39 2.70 -20.26
C GLU A 513 25.88 2.61 -20.60
N VAL A 514 25.01 2.52 -19.61
CA VAL A 514 23.54 2.40 -19.83
C VAL A 514 22.87 3.79 -19.94
N ILE A 515 23.61 4.90 -19.94
CA ILE A 515 23.06 6.25 -20.01
C ILE A 515 22.90 6.66 -21.48
N ILE A 516 22.04 5.99 -22.23
CA ILE A 516 21.56 6.44 -23.54
C ILE A 516 20.04 6.69 -23.46
N GLY A 517 19.67 7.92 -23.09
CA GLY A 517 18.30 8.41 -23.08
C GLY A 517 18.10 9.51 -22.02
N LYS A 518 17.31 10.55 -22.32
CA LYS A 518 17.00 11.69 -21.46
C LYS A 518 16.28 11.27 -20.15
N SER A 519 16.95 10.53 -19.29
CA SER A 519 16.51 10.24 -17.93
C SER A 519 17.07 11.33 -17.01
N ARG A 520 16.27 11.88 -16.10
CA ARG A 520 16.82 12.74 -15.04
C ARG A 520 17.68 11.88 -14.13
N ILE A 521 18.98 12.13 -14.15
CA ILE A 521 19.93 11.51 -13.23
C ILE A 521 19.96 12.38 -11.98
N ASP A 522 19.40 11.90 -10.88
CA ASP A 522 19.65 12.47 -9.57
C ASP A 522 21.01 11.92 -9.09
N GLN A 523 22.04 12.74 -9.13
CA GLN A 523 23.34 12.38 -8.63
C GLN A 523 23.40 12.54 -7.10
N LEU A 524 23.53 11.44 -6.39
CA LEU A 524 24.18 11.44 -5.09
C LEU A 524 25.68 11.25 -5.36
N ASP A 525 26.47 12.33 -5.48
CA ASP A 525 27.90 12.32 -5.84
C ASP A 525 28.50 10.91 -5.99
N GLU A 526 28.60 10.39 -7.24
CA GLU A 526 29.14 9.07 -7.63
C GLU A 526 28.19 7.86 -7.76
N ILE A 527 26.93 7.84 -7.23
CA ILE A 527 25.96 6.81 -7.59
C ILE A 527 24.83 7.43 -8.41
N PRO A 528 24.73 7.15 -9.71
CA PRO A 528 23.61 7.61 -10.52
C PRO A 528 22.35 6.80 -10.18
N PHE A 529 21.26 7.49 -9.79
CA PHE A 529 19.94 6.89 -9.71
C PHE A 529 19.17 7.21 -11.02
N ILE A 530 18.64 6.18 -11.63
CA ILE A 530 17.72 6.32 -12.77
C ILE A 530 16.30 6.22 -12.25
N GLU A 531 15.54 7.30 -12.34
CA GLU A 531 14.12 7.33 -11.97
C GLU A 531 13.28 6.63 -13.05
N ILE A 532 12.59 5.55 -12.69
CA ILE A 532 11.73 4.79 -13.60
C ILE A 532 10.29 5.31 -13.48
N GLN A 533 9.99 6.45 -14.11
CA GLN A 533 8.64 7.02 -14.15
C GLN A 533 8.23 7.33 -15.57
N TYR A 534 6.98 7.01 -15.90
CA TYR A 534 6.36 7.46 -17.15
C TYR A 534 5.76 8.84 -16.96
N ASN A 535 6.04 9.77 -17.88
CA ASN A 535 5.55 11.16 -17.80
C ASN A 535 4.03 11.24 -17.74
N ILE A 536 3.33 10.32 -18.40
CA ILE A 536 1.87 10.28 -18.44
C ILE A 536 1.24 10.02 -17.06
N ASP A 537 1.98 9.43 -16.11
CA ASP A 537 1.51 9.17 -14.74
C ASP A 537 1.82 10.31 -13.77
N ARG A 538 2.65 11.29 -14.16
CA ARG A 538 2.98 12.42 -13.29
C ARG A 538 1.76 13.31 -13.06
N PRO A 539 1.42 13.65 -11.80
CA PRO A 539 0.20 14.41 -11.49
C PRO A 539 0.11 15.74 -12.27
N MET A 540 1.23 16.47 -12.39
CA MET A 540 1.27 17.73 -13.12
C MET A 540 1.03 17.54 -14.62
N HIS A 541 1.63 16.51 -15.24
CA HIS A 541 1.39 16.20 -16.65
C HIS A 541 -0.08 15.79 -16.90
N ARG A 542 -0.68 15.03 -15.99
CA ARG A 542 -2.11 14.66 -16.08
C ARG A 542 -3.03 15.86 -15.95
N ILE A 543 -2.75 16.77 -15.00
CA ILE A 543 -3.55 17.98 -14.79
C ILE A 543 -3.41 18.93 -16.00
N THR A 544 -2.18 19.21 -16.46
CA THR A 544 -1.93 20.09 -17.59
C THR A 544 -2.51 19.53 -18.88
N LYS A 545 -2.32 18.23 -19.13
CA LYS A 545 -2.95 17.55 -20.27
C LYS A 545 -4.47 17.65 -20.22
N ARG A 546 -5.07 17.37 -19.05
CA ARG A 546 -6.53 17.46 -18.88
C ARG A 546 -7.06 18.88 -19.07
N ALA A 547 -6.36 19.89 -18.58
CA ALA A 547 -6.71 21.28 -18.78
C ALA A 547 -6.70 21.66 -20.26
N VAL A 548 -5.67 21.22 -21.01
CA VAL A 548 -5.58 21.45 -22.47
C VAL A 548 -6.68 20.69 -23.21
N ASP A 549 -6.93 19.42 -22.87
CA ASP A 549 -8.03 18.62 -23.43
C ASP A 549 -9.38 19.34 -23.28
N ILE A 550 -9.68 19.87 -22.10
CA ILE A 550 -10.93 20.62 -21.83
C ILE A 550 -10.97 21.92 -22.60
N ALA A 551 -9.91 22.74 -22.57
CA ALA A 551 -9.86 24.04 -23.22
C ALA A 551 -10.03 23.92 -24.74
N VAL A 552 -9.30 23.02 -25.38
CA VAL A 552 -9.37 22.80 -26.84
C VAL A 552 -10.74 22.21 -27.24
N SER A 553 -11.26 21.25 -26.46
CA SER A 553 -12.56 20.65 -26.75
C SER A 553 -13.69 21.68 -26.64
N LEU A 554 -13.66 22.53 -25.61
CA LEU A 554 -14.65 23.60 -25.43
C LEU A 554 -14.58 24.61 -26.56
N PHE A 555 -13.37 25.03 -26.96
CA PHE A 555 -13.17 25.94 -28.09
C PHE A 555 -13.73 25.34 -29.39
N LEU A 556 -13.41 24.09 -29.72
CA LEU A 556 -13.89 23.43 -30.95
C LEU A 556 -15.38 23.19 -30.94
N LEU A 557 -16.00 22.88 -29.80
CA LEU A 557 -17.45 22.74 -29.68
C LEU A 557 -18.16 24.08 -29.89
N ILE A 558 -17.68 25.15 -29.31
CA ILE A 558 -18.31 26.45 -29.47
C ILE A 558 -18.13 27.02 -30.88
N SER A 559 -16.91 26.91 -31.43
CA SER A 559 -16.57 27.53 -32.72
C SER A 559 -16.94 26.71 -33.96
N CYS A 560 -16.73 25.38 -33.90
CA CYS A 560 -16.84 24.52 -35.08
C CYS A 560 -18.07 23.60 -35.09
N ALA A 561 -18.57 23.14 -33.91
CA ALA A 561 -19.66 22.17 -33.86
C ALA A 561 -20.99 22.69 -34.49
N PRO A 562 -21.39 23.97 -34.37
CA PRO A 562 -22.57 24.51 -35.06
C PRO A 562 -22.47 24.36 -36.56
N PHE A 563 -21.30 24.73 -37.16
CA PHE A 563 -21.07 24.64 -38.58
C PHE A 563 -21.02 23.19 -39.09
N VAL A 564 -20.37 22.29 -38.34
CA VAL A 564 -20.32 20.87 -38.68
C VAL A 564 -21.72 20.24 -38.64
N SER A 565 -22.52 20.60 -37.63
CA SER A 565 -23.88 20.07 -37.49
C SER A 565 -24.79 20.62 -38.62
N PHE A 566 -24.67 21.90 -38.95
CA PHE A 566 -25.45 22.55 -40.01
C PHE A 566 -25.08 21.98 -41.39
N SER A 567 -23.79 21.81 -41.69
CA SER A 567 -23.35 21.23 -42.97
C SER A 567 -23.81 19.82 -43.19
N ARG A 568 -23.89 19.00 -42.11
CA ARG A 568 -24.41 17.64 -42.16
C ARG A 568 -25.90 17.56 -42.41
N LEU A 569 -26.63 18.50 -41.83
CA LEU A 569 -28.08 18.59 -42.05
C LEU A 569 -28.40 18.90 -43.53
N LEU A 570 -27.61 19.79 -44.16
CA LEU A 570 -27.84 20.23 -45.54
C LEU A 570 -27.32 19.27 -46.63
N PHE A 571 -26.14 18.70 -46.44
CA PHE A 571 -25.43 18.04 -47.55
C PHE A 571 -25.36 16.51 -47.44
N ARG A 572 -25.91 15.89 -46.39
CA ARG A 572 -25.88 14.38 -46.17
C ARG A 572 -24.53 13.72 -46.51
N SER A 573 -23.44 14.49 -46.51
CA SER A 573 -22.11 14.01 -46.90
C SER A 573 -21.51 13.08 -45.84
N GLN A 574 -20.64 12.17 -46.30
CA GLN A 574 -19.84 11.30 -45.41
C GLN A 574 -19.01 12.20 -44.48
N PRO A 575 -18.87 11.85 -43.19
CA PRO A 575 -18.14 12.68 -42.24
C PRO A 575 -16.65 12.72 -42.58
N SER A 576 -16.11 13.94 -42.81
CA SER A 576 -14.68 14.13 -42.91
C SER A 576 -14.00 13.79 -41.58
N ALA A 577 -12.69 13.50 -41.60
CA ALA A 577 -11.90 13.24 -40.42
C ALA A 577 -12.05 14.38 -39.38
N PHE A 578 -12.06 15.64 -39.84
CA PHE A 578 -12.27 16.81 -39.01
C PHE A 578 -13.66 16.84 -38.38
N SER A 579 -14.72 16.56 -39.14
CA SER A 579 -16.08 16.58 -38.62
C SER A 579 -16.28 15.46 -37.57
N SER A 580 -15.67 14.30 -37.79
CA SER A 580 -15.67 13.18 -36.83
C SER A 580 -14.93 13.51 -35.54
N ALA A 581 -13.80 14.21 -35.64
CA ALA A 581 -13.05 14.71 -34.49
C ALA A 581 -13.86 15.71 -33.66
N VAL A 582 -14.51 16.71 -34.29
CA VAL A 582 -15.35 17.69 -33.60
C VAL A 582 -16.52 17.02 -32.86
N LEU A 583 -17.16 16.03 -33.49
CA LEU A 583 -18.27 15.28 -32.87
C LEU A 583 -17.82 14.34 -31.71
N ALA A 584 -16.56 14.03 -31.61
CA ALA A 584 -16.01 13.27 -30.50
C ALA A 584 -15.63 14.14 -29.27
N MET A 585 -15.63 15.48 -29.40
CA MET A 585 -15.25 16.40 -28.31
C MET A 585 -16.08 16.24 -27.02
N PRO A 586 -17.41 15.94 -27.06
CA PRO A 586 -18.16 15.66 -25.82
C PRO A 586 -17.57 14.49 -25.01
N LYS A 587 -17.00 13.47 -25.68
CA LYS A 587 -16.33 12.34 -25.02
C LYS A 587 -15.01 12.76 -24.39
N VAL A 588 -14.33 13.75 -24.97
CA VAL A 588 -13.13 14.33 -24.36
C VAL A 588 -13.51 15.18 -23.14
N LEU A 589 -14.56 15.98 -23.21
CA LEU A 589 -15.05 16.77 -22.09
C LEU A 589 -15.52 15.89 -20.92
N SER A 590 -16.21 14.77 -21.20
CA SER A 590 -16.61 13.82 -20.16
C SER A 590 -15.42 13.07 -19.54
N GLY A 591 -14.27 13.07 -20.21
CA GLY A 591 -13.05 12.40 -19.76
C GLY A 591 -12.97 10.91 -20.09
N SER A 592 -13.89 10.39 -20.92
CA SER A 592 -13.81 9.04 -21.46
C SER A 592 -12.74 8.90 -22.54
N MET A 593 -12.40 10.01 -23.22
CA MET A 593 -11.34 10.10 -24.21
C MET A 593 -10.40 11.29 -23.92
N SER A 594 -9.28 11.35 -24.65
CA SER A 594 -8.34 12.47 -24.70
C SER A 594 -8.20 12.96 -26.14
N LEU A 595 -7.68 14.18 -26.36
CA LEU A 595 -7.34 14.64 -27.71
C LEU A 595 -6.28 13.73 -28.34
N ILE A 596 -5.27 13.37 -27.56
CA ILE A 596 -4.15 12.53 -27.99
C ILE A 596 -4.03 11.34 -27.05
N GLY A 597 -4.01 10.16 -27.61
CA GLY A 597 -3.95 8.91 -26.84
C GLY A 597 -3.85 7.67 -27.71
N ARG A 598 -4.24 6.53 -27.17
CA ARG A 598 -4.26 5.24 -27.84
C ARG A 598 -5.34 5.18 -28.94
N PRO A 599 -5.19 4.33 -29.95
CA PRO A 599 -6.26 4.10 -30.93
C PRO A 599 -7.56 3.66 -30.24
N PRO A 600 -8.75 4.18 -30.66
CA PRO A 600 -10.03 3.69 -30.18
C PRO A 600 -10.21 2.22 -30.57
N GLY A 601 -10.64 1.36 -29.64
CA GLY A 601 -10.86 -0.07 -29.90
C GLY A 601 -9.66 -0.98 -29.58
N SER A 602 -8.53 -0.44 -29.13
CA SER A 602 -7.49 -1.26 -28.49
C SER A 602 -8.06 -1.82 -27.17
N THR A 603 -8.46 -3.10 -27.21
CA THR A 603 -9.00 -3.79 -26.04
C THR A 603 -7.94 -3.85 -24.94
N ASP A 604 -8.36 -3.59 -23.68
CA ASP A 604 -7.61 -3.92 -22.47
C ASP A 604 -7.53 -5.47 -22.28
N SER A 605 -7.27 -6.21 -23.36
CA SER A 605 -7.14 -7.66 -23.29
C SER A 605 -5.78 -8.01 -22.68
N PRO A 606 -5.73 -8.64 -21.52
CA PRO A 606 -4.48 -9.01 -20.85
C PRO A 606 -3.76 -10.20 -21.51
N ALA A 607 -4.20 -10.64 -22.70
CA ALA A 607 -3.84 -11.94 -23.24
C ALA A 607 -2.64 -11.94 -24.22
N SER A 608 -2.07 -10.82 -24.62
CA SER A 608 -1.00 -10.81 -25.64
C SER A 608 0.18 -9.86 -25.41
N SER A 609 0.25 -9.11 -24.30
CA SER A 609 1.37 -8.20 -24.07
C SER A 609 2.29 -8.70 -22.97
N THR A 610 3.57 -8.78 -23.29
CA THR A 610 4.69 -9.01 -22.36
C THR A 610 4.80 -7.93 -21.25
N HIS A 611 3.99 -6.86 -21.33
CA HIS A 611 3.97 -5.71 -20.42
C HIS A 611 2.63 -5.53 -19.70
N ILE A 612 2.16 -6.60 -19.04
CA ILE A 612 0.92 -6.58 -18.24
C ILE A 612 1.01 -5.48 -17.16
N GLY A 613 0.18 -4.45 -17.28
CA GLY A 613 -0.07 -3.46 -16.21
C GLY A 613 0.44 -2.03 -16.41
N ILE A 614 1.03 -1.66 -17.55
CA ILE A 614 1.44 -0.27 -17.81
C ILE A 614 0.24 0.57 -18.30
N TYR A 615 -0.02 1.71 -17.64
CA TYR A 615 -1.04 2.67 -18.12
C TYR A 615 -0.51 3.44 -19.33
N LEU A 616 -1.03 3.14 -20.46
CA LEU A 616 -0.64 3.73 -21.74
C LEU A 616 -1.48 4.97 -22.12
N GLY A 617 -2.32 5.46 -21.21
CA GLY A 617 -3.19 6.61 -21.44
C GLY A 617 -4.62 6.23 -21.85
N LYS A 618 -5.49 7.25 -21.97
CA LYS A 618 -6.87 7.09 -22.45
C LYS A 618 -6.90 6.93 -23.98
N PRO A 619 -7.99 6.38 -24.56
CA PRO A 619 -8.23 6.43 -25.98
C PRO A 619 -8.19 7.88 -26.46
N GLY A 620 -7.52 8.15 -27.59
CA GLY A 620 -7.37 9.48 -28.18
C GLY A 620 -8.15 9.63 -29.48
N ILE A 621 -8.47 10.89 -29.83
CA ILE A 621 -8.99 11.22 -31.16
C ILE A 621 -7.88 10.99 -32.20
N THR A 622 -6.65 11.33 -31.85
CA THR A 622 -5.44 11.01 -32.60
C THR A 622 -4.35 10.51 -31.63
N GLY A 623 -3.22 10.06 -32.17
CA GLY A 623 -2.08 9.60 -31.37
C GLY A 623 -0.90 9.20 -32.21
N ILE A 624 0.20 8.85 -31.55
CA ILE A 624 1.45 8.53 -32.20
C ILE A 624 1.34 7.34 -33.16
N VAL A 625 0.53 6.33 -32.83
CA VAL A 625 0.27 5.17 -33.67
C VAL A 625 -0.49 5.58 -34.93
N GLN A 626 -1.54 6.41 -34.80
CA GLN A 626 -2.37 6.85 -35.91
C GLN A 626 -1.61 7.71 -36.94
N ILE A 627 -0.64 8.51 -36.49
CA ILE A 627 0.17 9.32 -37.44
C ILE A 627 1.21 8.50 -38.21
N HIS A 628 1.53 7.27 -37.76
CA HIS A 628 2.46 6.35 -38.45
C HIS A 628 1.75 5.21 -39.20
N SER A 629 0.40 5.17 -39.18
CA SER A 629 -0.42 4.09 -39.75
C SER A 629 -0.43 3.98 -41.27
N ASP A 630 0.43 4.72 -42.01
CA ASP A 630 0.59 4.61 -43.46
C ASP A 630 1.31 3.32 -43.90
N ARG A 631 1.84 2.55 -42.95
CA ARG A 631 2.45 1.22 -43.14
C ARG A 631 1.74 0.21 -42.27
N SER A 632 1.73 -1.04 -42.70
CA SER A 632 1.27 -2.15 -41.85
C SER A 632 2.21 -2.26 -40.64
N ILE A 633 1.79 -1.67 -39.52
CA ILE A 633 2.55 -1.68 -38.26
C ILE A 633 2.27 -3.01 -37.56
N SER A 634 3.32 -3.74 -37.14
CA SER A 634 3.17 -4.93 -36.33
C SER A 634 2.63 -4.58 -34.92
N ASP A 635 2.04 -5.57 -34.23
CA ASP A 635 1.55 -5.35 -32.86
C ASP A 635 2.69 -4.97 -31.91
N GLU A 636 3.90 -5.48 -32.12
CA GLU A 636 5.10 -5.12 -31.36
C GLU A 636 5.53 -3.67 -31.60
N GLU A 637 5.54 -3.18 -32.85
CA GLU A 637 5.85 -1.79 -33.16
C GLU A 637 4.79 -0.82 -32.60
N ARG A 638 3.51 -1.25 -32.65
CA ARG A 638 2.42 -0.47 -32.04
C ARG A 638 2.62 -0.31 -30.54
N GLU A 639 2.97 -1.38 -29.85
CA GLU A 639 3.24 -1.35 -28.41
C GLU A 639 4.45 -0.46 -28.09
N GLN A 640 5.50 -0.51 -28.89
CA GLN A 640 6.67 0.39 -28.73
C GLN A 640 6.31 1.88 -28.88
N TYR A 641 5.46 2.24 -29.86
CA TYR A 641 4.99 3.62 -30.01
C TYR A 641 4.12 4.08 -28.82
N GLU A 642 3.24 3.22 -28.32
CA GLU A 642 2.42 3.53 -27.14
C GLU A 642 3.28 3.72 -25.88
N LEU A 643 4.27 2.85 -25.66
CA LEU A 643 5.26 2.99 -24.60
C LEU A 643 6.11 4.25 -24.71
N TYR A 644 6.57 4.57 -25.93
CA TYR A 644 7.32 5.79 -26.19
C TYR A 644 6.50 7.03 -25.82
N TYR A 645 5.23 7.06 -26.22
CA TYR A 645 4.34 8.17 -25.88
C TYR A 645 4.12 8.27 -24.36
N ALA A 646 3.81 7.17 -23.69
CA ALA A 646 3.61 7.15 -22.25
C ALA A 646 4.85 7.66 -21.48
N LYS A 647 6.05 7.26 -21.91
CA LYS A 647 7.32 7.66 -21.32
C LYS A 647 7.65 9.13 -21.54
N ASN A 648 7.40 9.66 -22.74
CA ASN A 648 7.87 10.99 -23.16
C ASN A 648 6.74 12.03 -23.22
N GLN A 649 5.53 11.72 -22.78
CA GLN A 649 4.37 12.60 -22.86
C GLN A 649 4.71 14.00 -22.31
N SER A 650 4.43 15.00 -23.14
CA SER A 650 4.57 16.42 -22.82
C SER A 650 3.64 17.22 -23.72
N LEU A 651 3.28 18.44 -23.33
CA LEU A 651 2.46 19.32 -24.18
C LEU A 651 3.10 19.59 -25.53
N MET A 652 4.43 19.63 -25.62
CA MET A 652 5.15 19.83 -26.86
C MET A 652 5.03 18.61 -27.77
N LEU A 653 5.14 17.41 -27.25
CA LEU A 653 4.93 16.17 -28.01
C LEU A 653 3.48 16.05 -28.46
N ASP A 654 2.53 16.41 -27.60
CA ASP A 654 1.10 16.42 -27.93
C ASP A 654 0.86 17.38 -29.11
N PHE A 655 1.42 18.58 -29.07
CA PHE A 655 1.32 19.56 -30.15
C PHE A 655 1.93 19.06 -31.46
N GLU A 656 3.10 18.43 -31.41
CA GLU A 656 3.75 17.82 -32.57
C GLU A 656 2.88 16.74 -33.22
N ILE A 657 2.24 15.87 -32.42
CA ILE A 657 1.34 14.84 -32.91
C ILE A 657 0.12 15.43 -33.59
N VAL A 658 -0.47 16.51 -33.04
CA VAL A 658 -1.60 17.22 -33.67
C VAL A 658 -1.21 17.80 -35.03
N ILE A 659 -0.07 18.51 -35.12
CA ILE A 659 0.39 19.07 -36.38
C ILE A 659 0.59 17.97 -37.42
N LYS A 660 1.27 16.90 -37.07
CA LYS A 660 1.49 15.76 -37.99
C LYS A 660 0.16 15.11 -38.42
N ALA A 661 -0.81 14.97 -37.50
CA ALA A 661 -2.13 14.45 -37.85
C ALA A 661 -2.87 15.35 -38.86
N ILE A 662 -2.83 16.67 -38.66
CA ILE A 662 -3.41 17.64 -39.60
C ILE A 662 -2.73 17.57 -40.97
N VAL A 663 -1.39 17.58 -41.02
CA VAL A 663 -0.63 17.47 -42.26
C VAL A 663 -0.93 16.19 -43.02
N ASN A 664 -1.00 15.05 -42.29
CA ASN A 664 -1.34 13.77 -42.91
C ASN A 664 -2.80 13.74 -43.43
N SER A 665 -3.74 14.36 -42.72
CA SER A 665 -5.12 14.51 -43.21
C SER A 665 -5.22 15.32 -44.49
N ILE A 666 -4.49 16.43 -44.58
CA ILE A 666 -4.45 17.27 -45.78
C ILE A 666 -3.80 16.52 -46.97
N ARG A 667 -2.72 15.77 -46.73
CA ARG A 667 -2.04 15.00 -47.79
C ARG A 667 -2.89 13.84 -48.32
N ARG A 668 -3.78 13.25 -47.51
CA ARG A 668 -4.68 12.17 -47.92
C ARG A 668 -5.92 12.67 -48.68
N GLY A 669 -6.13 13.99 -48.79
CA GLY A 669 -7.27 14.56 -49.52
C GLY A 669 -8.63 14.33 -48.85
N VAL A 670 -8.62 14.12 -47.53
CA VAL A 670 -9.82 13.89 -46.73
C VAL A 670 -10.06 15.05 -45.78
#